data_a6ca8516161a5cf3b4c56229f4670434
#
_entry.id   a6ca8516161a5cf3b4c56229f4670434
#
_cell.length_a   1.000
_cell.length_b   1.000
_cell.length_c   1.000
_cell.angle_alpha   90.00
_cell.angle_beta   90.00
_cell.angle_gamma   90.00
#
_symmetry.space_group_name_H-M   'P 1'
#
loop_
_entity.id
_entity.type
_entity.pdbx_description
1 polymer ?
#
loop_
_entity_poly.entity_id
_entity_poly.type
_entity_poly.pdbx_seq_one_letter_code
_entity_poly.pdbx_strand_id
1 'polypeptide(L)'
;MLKKQYLISGIILVLAVALIVVYFVFLREEAPETETDPFFVLSDEAKAQLDTLEDDVRIVLLRSEADIAADALRTRMHSFLELYPQENDKLSLSYGSLSDWPDAPDADAVVFAGAAGTVYVRYDDIYKRLEDGTAYAFDGERLFTAALLEADGRDTSAANALALRALDGYDTDGDTVGTGNRAFIYPNISRSDVQSIKIRNESGSYEAYRNESGTFYFRDAELCGYDSEKFASFMVNCTYMLSLSKISDPLDLSVYGLDSEENALAVIEVLQTNSDYHKILVGNKTADGSGYYAKYYTKDFVYIIDTQIENDVLCPLVNMLQANLVYGISQQSDLYGVDNILMKKYNYEEGGEDTDIIGMLITKIDPSANLELYNEKQTAGGVLLNKNLFTGSFTSAWKENEELLGFTSSNGSEIYFDLELENYAEDGKYSVAFGLVFDSKADAVKPNAVRVQLHTGDGFTDEGSVSLDSFDQADGSYKRYELSFESEEPVRWVRVHFDLPADGYVVLDELTPYASGKDAIPEDTVTSIWKLVSPTEYIPAGKNFAYPDATAFNDFVYGLTTLVGDRVVEYNLDVAMLEKYGLTEPDIGTSYTFNGYTVYVWFSEPNEDGNRYCYSSITGKDESGKDVTMSTDIIAEVSPETAPWLEYDALTFLDPGIFSMYINRIDEITMSYGGNDYVFALTRNDAGEFTTVTCNGQPVDTQNFRYLYVSILNLKLEGEYSETDSQPVEMFRLVVKSGNRTDEIVFYQVSSAKAYYTRNGEGRYYMLVDGISKVQRNIQLLLAGQPVPSK
;
A
#
# COMPACT_ATOMS: atom_id res chain seq x y z
N MET A 1 19.88 -30.81 31.86
CA MET A 1 20.08 -29.42 31.40
C MET A 1 18.99 -28.44 31.89
N LEU A 2 17.73 -28.79 31.91
CA LEU A 2 16.62 -27.94 32.36
C LEU A 2 16.75 -27.39 33.82
N LYS A 3 17.14 -28.22 34.80
CA LYS A 3 17.31 -27.76 36.19
C LYS A 3 18.38 -26.67 36.41
N LYS A 4 19.38 -26.58 35.54
CA LYS A 4 20.42 -25.55 35.61
C LYS A 4 19.91 -24.20 35.05
N GLN A 5 19.04 -24.22 34.07
CA GLN A 5 18.43 -23.01 33.51
C GLN A 5 17.47 -22.33 34.48
N TYR A 6 16.64 -23.10 35.18
CA TYR A 6 15.74 -22.52 36.21
C TYR A 6 16.51 -21.98 37.43
N LEU A 7 17.64 -22.56 37.78
CA LEU A 7 18.49 -22.03 38.84
C LEU A 7 19.13 -20.68 38.44
N ILE A 8 19.60 -20.56 37.19
CA ILE A 8 20.20 -19.33 36.68
C ILE A 8 19.11 -18.22 36.53
N SER A 9 17.94 -18.56 36.04
CA SER A 9 16.82 -17.61 35.94
C SER A 9 16.34 -17.14 37.30
N GLY A 10 16.33 -18.00 38.30
CA GLY A 10 15.99 -17.67 39.69
C GLY A 10 17.03 -16.72 40.33
N ILE A 11 18.33 -16.93 40.06
CA ILE A 11 19.41 -16.04 40.54
C ILE A 11 19.32 -14.67 39.86
N ILE A 12 19.04 -14.61 38.56
CA ILE A 12 18.88 -13.35 37.82
C ILE A 12 17.68 -12.57 38.36
N LEU A 13 16.57 -13.23 38.67
CA LEU A 13 15.37 -12.61 39.24
C LEU A 13 15.66 -12.01 40.63
N VAL A 14 16.35 -12.76 41.48
CA VAL A 14 16.74 -12.29 42.82
C VAL A 14 17.70 -11.11 42.74
N LEU A 15 18.67 -11.14 41.82
CA LEU A 15 19.59 -10.02 41.57
C LEU A 15 18.86 -8.78 41.04
N ALA A 16 17.88 -8.94 40.14
CA ALA A 16 17.06 -7.86 39.65
C ALA A 16 16.22 -7.20 40.75
N VAL A 17 15.59 -8.03 41.60
CA VAL A 17 14.84 -7.54 42.78
C VAL A 17 15.75 -6.85 43.79
N ALA A 18 16.94 -7.41 44.05
CA ALA A 18 17.93 -6.78 44.92
C ALA A 18 18.42 -5.45 44.38
N LEU A 19 18.66 -5.32 43.05
CA LEU A 19 19.01 -4.06 42.38
C LEU A 19 17.88 -3.01 42.49
N ILE A 20 16.63 -3.43 42.32
CA ILE A 20 15.47 -2.56 42.48
C ILE A 20 15.36 -2.07 43.92
N VAL A 21 15.55 -2.95 44.91
CA VAL A 21 15.54 -2.57 46.33
C VAL A 21 16.70 -1.60 46.67
N VAL A 22 17.90 -1.87 46.12
CA VAL A 22 19.06 -0.97 46.30
C VAL A 22 18.79 0.40 45.68
N TYR A 23 18.16 0.42 44.50
CA TYR A 23 17.76 1.68 43.85
C TYR A 23 16.77 2.47 44.70
N PHE A 24 15.70 1.81 45.20
CA PHE A 24 14.69 2.51 46.02
C PHE A 24 15.15 2.87 47.40
N VAL A 25 16.09 2.14 48.00
CA VAL A 25 16.54 2.37 49.40
C VAL A 25 17.80 3.22 49.48
N PHE A 26 18.71 3.14 48.50
CA PHE A 26 20.03 3.76 48.61
C PHE A 26 20.39 4.74 47.48
N LEU A 27 19.69 4.71 46.35
CA LEU A 27 19.98 5.56 45.20
C LEU A 27 18.84 6.56 44.91
N ARG A 28 17.70 6.41 45.59
CA ARG A 28 16.70 7.45 45.57
C ARG A 28 17.25 8.60 46.41
N GLU A 29 17.77 9.66 45.77
CA GLU A 29 18.07 10.90 46.44
C GLU A 29 16.82 11.30 47.23
N GLU A 30 16.96 11.53 48.55
CA GLU A 30 15.92 12.22 49.29
C GLU A 30 15.70 13.54 48.57
N ALA A 31 14.49 13.78 48.13
CA ALA A 31 14.15 15.08 47.55
C ALA A 31 14.62 16.16 48.51
N PRO A 32 15.38 17.18 48.04
CA PRO A 32 15.79 18.28 48.88
C PRO A 32 14.56 18.82 49.59
N GLU A 33 14.69 19.14 50.86
CA GLU A 33 13.66 19.79 51.65
C GLU A 33 13.12 20.97 50.83
N THR A 34 11.86 20.92 50.52
CA THR A 34 11.13 21.76 49.60
C THR A 34 11.30 23.22 49.91
N GLU A 35 12.05 23.98 49.14
CA GLU A 35 11.59 25.34 48.83
C GLU A 35 10.18 25.18 48.27
N THR A 36 9.21 25.84 48.87
CA THR A 36 7.80 25.82 48.50
C THR A 36 7.74 26.16 47.00
N ASP A 37 7.37 25.22 46.19
CA ASP A 37 7.25 25.42 44.74
C ASP A 37 6.31 26.63 44.54
N PRO A 38 6.80 27.75 43.97
CA PRO A 38 6.00 28.97 43.81
C PRO A 38 4.72 28.74 42.99
N PHE A 39 4.63 27.60 42.33
CA PHE A 39 3.42 27.17 41.63
C PHE A 39 2.26 26.85 42.63
N PHE A 40 2.55 26.31 43.80
CA PHE A 40 1.57 25.91 44.82
C PHE A 40 1.35 26.98 45.88
N VAL A 41 1.21 28.24 45.46
CA VAL A 41 0.80 29.36 46.28
C VAL A 41 -0.25 30.17 45.55
N LEU A 42 -1.38 30.48 46.18
CA LEU A 42 -2.35 31.39 45.58
C LEU A 42 -1.76 32.80 45.49
N SER A 43 -2.07 33.51 44.39
CA SER A 43 -1.67 34.90 44.25
C SER A 43 -2.36 35.79 45.29
N ASP A 44 -1.74 36.90 45.65
CA ASP A 44 -2.35 37.84 46.58
C ASP A 44 -3.67 38.44 46.05
N GLU A 45 -3.75 38.58 44.72
CA GLU A 45 -4.97 38.97 44.03
C GLU A 45 -6.08 37.92 44.16
N ALA A 46 -5.79 36.62 43.97
CA ALA A 46 -6.77 35.57 44.20
C ALA A 46 -7.24 35.50 45.64
N LYS A 47 -6.32 35.56 46.61
CA LYS A 47 -6.64 35.60 48.04
C LYS A 47 -7.58 36.77 48.38
N ALA A 48 -7.28 37.97 47.90
CA ALA A 48 -8.13 39.13 48.10
C ALA A 48 -9.57 38.95 47.52
N GLN A 49 -9.73 38.17 46.45
CA GLN A 49 -11.05 37.80 45.92
C GLN A 49 -11.74 36.77 46.82
N LEU A 50 -11.03 35.77 47.33
CA LEU A 50 -11.58 34.76 48.24
C LEU A 50 -12.08 35.34 49.55
N ASP A 51 -11.45 36.42 50.05
CA ASP A 51 -11.90 37.16 51.25
C ASP A 51 -13.30 37.81 51.07
N THR A 52 -13.77 37.94 49.83
CA THR A 52 -15.09 38.55 49.54
C THR A 52 -16.23 37.52 49.63
N LEU A 53 -15.97 36.23 49.77
CA LEU A 53 -16.98 35.17 49.86
C LEU A 53 -17.87 35.39 51.12
N GLU A 54 -19.20 35.29 50.96
CA GLU A 54 -20.17 35.41 52.06
C GLU A 54 -20.67 34.05 52.54
N ASP A 55 -20.87 33.10 51.63
CA ASP A 55 -21.45 31.78 51.89
C ASP A 55 -20.44 30.66 51.71
N ASP A 56 -20.78 29.46 52.18
CA ASP A 56 -19.96 28.28 52.00
C ASP A 56 -20.03 27.80 50.56
N VAL A 57 -18.87 27.51 49.91
CA VAL A 57 -18.78 26.91 48.61
C VAL A 57 -18.02 25.59 48.67
N ARG A 58 -18.65 24.57 48.12
CA ARG A 58 -18.06 23.23 48.03
C ARG A 58 -17.45 22.98 46.64
N ILE A 59 -16.17 22.61 46.67
CA ILE A 59 -15.42 22.15 45.48
C ILE A 59 -15.57 20.63 45.43
N VAL A 60 -16.02 20.07 44.28
CA VAL A 60 -16.19 18.64 44.16
C VAL A 60 -15.44 18.13 42.91
N LEU A 61 -14.61 17.14 43.13
CA LEU A 61 -13.94 16.38 42.08
C LEU A 61 -14.75 15.11 41.75
N LEU A 62 -15.06 14.87 40.50
CA LEU A 62 -15.94 13.78 40.09
C LEU A 62 -15.19 12.47 39.77
N ARG A 63 -13.88 12.44 39.99
CA ARG A 63 -13.05 11.23 39.91
C ARG A 63 -12.58 10.83 41.32
N SER A 64 -12.28 9.54 41.46
CA SER A 64 -11.66 9.04 42.67
C SER A 64 -10.24 9.59 42.85
N GLU A 65 -9.77 9.64 44.11
CA GLU A 65 -8.39 10.03 44.41
C GLU A 65 -7.35 9.18 43.70
N ALA A 66 -7.63 7.87 43.51
CA ALA A 66 -6.76 6.96 42.77
C ALA A 66 -6.69 7.29 41.28
N ASP A 67 -7.80 7.69 40.65
CA ASP A 67 -7.84 8.09 39.26
C ASP A 67 -7.14 9.44 39.03
N ILE A 68 -7.21 10.33 40.00
CA ILE A 68 -6.50 11.61 39.97
C ILE A 68 -4.99 11.37 40.11
N ALA A 69 -4.57 10.52 41.00
CA ALA A 69 -3.16 10.20 41.23
C ALA A 69 -2.50 9.45 40.06
N ALA A 70 -3.29 8.87 39.17
CA ALA A 70 -2.79 8.18 37.97
C ALA A 70 -2.34 9.14 36.85
N ASP A 71 -2.66 10.42 36.92
CA ASP A 71 -2.33 11.44 35.91
C ASP A 71 -1.64 12.64 36.54
N ALA A 72 -0.45 13.00 36.06
CA ALA A 72 0.39 14.05 36.63
C ALA A 72 -0.28 15.45 36.61
N LEU A 73 -1.03 15.77 35.55
CA LEU A 73 -1.70 17.07 35.43
C LEU A 73 -2.93 17.14 36.35
N ARG A 74 -3.69 16.03 36.52
CA ARG A 74 -4.80 15.93 37.48
C ARG A 74 -4.28 16.02 38.91
N THR A 75 -3.18 15.37 39.23
CA THR A 75 -2.51 15.46 40.52
C THR A 75 -2.12 16.91 40.84
N ARG A 76 -1.51 17.60 39.88
CA ARG A 76 -1.12 19.01 40.00
C ARG A 76 -2.33 19.93 40.20
N MET A 77 -3.39 19.73 39.40
CA MET A 77 -4.66 20.45 39.58
C MET A 77 -5.26 20.22 40.97
N HIS A 78 -5.30 18.97 41.43
CA HIS A 78 -5.80 18.62 42.74
C HIS A 78 -5.02 19.30 43.84
N SER A 79 -3.69 19.21 43.84
CA SER A 79 -2.84 19.88 44.82
C SER A 79 -3.02 21.40 44.81
N PHE A 80 -3.29 21.98 43.63
CA PHE A 80 -3.60 23.41 43.57
C PHE A 80 -4.98 23.74 44.18
N LEU A 81 -5.99 22.90 43.99
CA LEU A 81 -7.33 23.07 44.56
C LEU A 81 -7.31 22.92 46.09
N GLU A 82 -6.40 22.14 46.67
CA GLU A 82 -6.24 22.00 48.11
C GLU A 82 -5.82 23.30 48.82
N LEU A 83 -5.26 24.26 48.08
CA LEU A 83 -4.89 25.58 48.64
C LEU A 83 -6.10 26.42 49.01
N TYR A 84 -7.22 26.29 48.30
CA TYR A 84 -8.40 27.08 48.49
C TYR A 84 -9.04 26.90 49.87
N PRO A 85 -9.32 25.67 50.36
CA PRO A 85 -9.80 25.46 51.73
C PRO A 85 -8.78 25.81 52.80
N GLN A 86 -7.49 25.87 52.48
CA GLN A 86 -6.46 26.32 53.42
C GLN A 86 -6.45 27.84 53.57
N GLU A 87 -6.84 28.57 52.52
CA GLU A 87 -6.87 30.04 52.54
C GLU A 87 -8.17 30.60 53.10
N ASN A 88 -9.33 29.92 52.94
CA ASN A 88 -10.61 30.41 53.40
C ASN A 88 -11.48 29.28 53.96
N ASP A 89 -11.91 29.39 55.25
CA ASP A 89 -12.66 28.38 55.98
C ASP A 89 -14.08 28.12 55.43
N LYS A 90 -14.60 28.98 54.55
CA LYS A 90 -15.89 28.78 53.87
C LYS A 90 -15.79 27.82 52.69
N LEU A 91 -14.58 27.41 52.33
CA LEU A 91 -14.33 26.51 51.21
C LEU A 91 -14.09 25.09 51.70
N SER A 92 -14.61 24.12 50.99
CA SER A 92 -14.37 22.71 51.24
C SER A 92 -14.12 21.95 49.97
N LEU A 93 -13.16 21.00 49.99
CA LEU A 93 -12.85 20.12 48.87
C LEU A 93 -13.35 18.70 49.17
N SER A 94 -14.04 18.07 48.23
CA SER A 94 -14.60 16.74 48.40
C SER A 94 -14.62 15.96 47.07
N TYR A 95 -14.82 14.63 47.15
CA TYR A 95 -15.00 13.78 46.00
C TYR A 95 -16.48 13.44 45.84
N GLY A 96 -16.93 13.34 44.59
CA GLY A 96 -18.27 12.95 44.20
C GLY A 96 -18.25 12.00 43.02
N SER A 97 -19.42 11.69 42.48
CA SER A 97 -19.52 10.91 41.24
C SER A 97 -20.30 11.70 40.21
N LEU A 98 -20.03 11.42 38.94
CA LEU A 98 -20.74 12.05 37.79
C LEU A 98 -22.28 11.85 37.91
N SER A 99 -22.74 10.74 38.50
CA SER A 99 -24.17 10.46 38.73
C SER A 99 -24.86 11.43 39.67
N ASP A 100 -24.10 12.04 40.60
CA ASP A 100 -24.61 13.01 41.56
C ASP A 100 -24.72 14.43 40.96
N TRP A 101 -24.07 14.64 39.81
CA TRP A 101 -23.99 15.91 39.09
C TRP A 101 -24.33 15.74 37.60
N PRO A 102 -25.63 15.51 37.26
CA PRO A 102 -26.03 15.17 35.91
C PRO A 102 -25.79 16.27 34.85
N ASP A 103 -25.62 17.51 35.28
CA ASP A 103 -25.33 18.67 34.42
C ASP A 103 -23.82 18.87 34.20
N ALA A 104 -22.97 18.10 34.87
CA ALA A 104 -21.53 18.17 34.62
C ALA A 104 -21.18 17.64 33.21
N PRO A 105 -20.29 18.31 32.48
CA PRO A 105 -19.97 17.96 31.10
C PRO A 105 -19.29 16.58 30.99
N ASP A 106 -18.48 16.21 31.98
CA ASP A 106 -17.79 14.89 32.03
C ASP A 106 -17.25 14.63 33.44
N ALA A 107 -16.62 13.49 33.67
CA ALA A 107 -16.07 13.09 34.98
C ALA A 107 -14.75 13.83 35.34
N ASP A 108 -14.17 14.60 34.41
CA ASP A 108 -12.96 15.40 34.66
C ASP A 108 -13.29 16.85 35.04
N ALA A 109 -14.54 17.24 34.97
CA ALA A 109 -14.97 18.58 35.37
C ALA A 109 -14.86 18.79 36.87
N VAL A 110 -14.45 20.00 37.27
CA VAL A 110 -14.47 20.45 38.68
C VAL A 110 -15.78 21.18 38.95
N VAL A 111 -16.48 20.79 39.99
CA VAL A 111 -17.77 21.37 40.38
C VAL A 111 -17.58 22.36 41.55
N PHE A 112 -18.16 23.52 41.42
CA PHE A 112 -18.22 24.56 42.47
C PHE A 112 -19.68 24.77 42.81
N ALA A 113 -20.08 24.36 44.02
CA ALA A 113 -21.48 24.41 44.47
C ALA A 113 -21.61 25.35 45.68
N GLY A 114 -22.29 26.46 45.47
CA GLY A 114 -22.51 27.51 46.47
C GLY A 114 -23.98 27.94 46.55
N ALA A 115 -24.24 29.00 47.35
CA ALA A 115 -25.59 29.49 47.60
C ALA A 115 -26.28 30.07 46.34
N ALA A 116 -25.56 30.65 45.43
CA ALA A 116 -26.07 31.24 44.19
C ALA A 116 -26.29 30.20 43.04
N GLY A 117 -25.62 29.05 43.14
CA GLY A 117 -25.76 28.01 42.14
C GLY A 117 -24.57 27.05 42.08
N THR A 118 -24.53 26.30 40.95
CA THR A 118 -23.44 25.38 40.67
C THR A 118 -22.75 25.81 39.37
N VAL A 119 -21.43 25.86 39.42
CA VAL A 119 -20.56 26.19 38.26
C VAL A 119 -19.67 25.00 37.94
N TYR A 120 -19.47 24.72 36.69
CA TYR A 120 -18.62 23.64 36.21
C TYR A 120 -17.42 24.20 35.45
N VAL A 121 -16.24 23.80 35.86
CA VAL A 121 -15.00 24.11 35.10
C VAL A 121 -14.51 22.85 34.40
N ARG A 122 -14.40 22.91 33.10
CA ARG A 122 -13.96 21.78 32.29
C ARG A 122 -12.44 21.57 32.44
N TYR A 123 -12.02 20.32 32.52
CA TYR A 123 -10.60 19.97 32.59
C TYR A 123 -9.78 20.53 31.43
N ASP A 124 -10.32 20.50 30.22
CA ASP A 124 -9.65 20.99 29.03
C ASP A 124 -9.43 22.51 29.03
N ASP A 125 -10.22 23.26 29.81
CA ASP A 125 -10.07 24.71 29.92
C ASP A 125 -8.98 25.09 30.93
N ILE A 126 -8.62 24.18 31.87
CA ILE A 126 -7.68 24.41 32.95
C ILE A 126 -6.23 24.49 32.47
N TYR A 127 -5.89 23.67 31.50
CA TYR A 127 -4.56 23.64 30.92
C TYR A 127 -4.58 24.14 29.49
N LYS A 128 -3.73 25.09 29.16
CA LYS A 128 -3.44 25.45 27.78
C LYS A 128 -2.46 24.42 27.22
N ARG A 129 -2.82 23.78 26.14
CA ARG A 129 -2.11 22.66 25.55
C ARG A 129 -1.61 22.98 24.16
N LEU A 130 -0.55 22.30 23.80
CA LEU A 130 0.03 22.23 22.48
C LEU A 130 -0.72 21.18 21.66
N GLU A 131 -0.48 21.15 20.35
CA GLU A 131 -1.08 20.13 19.46
C GLU A 131 -0.66 18.70 19.83
N ASP A 132 0.54 18.50 20.37
CA ASP A 132 1.03 17.21 20.87
C ASP A 132 0.41 16.80 22.23
N GLY A 133 -0.48 17.62 22.76
CA GLY A 133 -1.14 17.41 24.06
C GLY A 133 -0.32 17.85 25.28
N THR A 134 0.91 18.34 25.10
CA THR A 134 1.75 18.84 26.18
C THR A 134 1.15 20.13 26.75
N ALA A 135 0.96 20.22 28.05
CA ALA A 135 0.48 21.44 28.73
C ALA A 135 1.63 22.43 28.91
N TYR A 136 1.43 23.70 28.53
CA TYR A 136 2.42 24.77 28.70
C TYR A 136 2.02 25.84 29.70
N ALA A 137 0.72 25.98 29.98
CA ALA A 137 0.23 26.93 30.96
C ALA A 137 -0.94 26.37 31.75
N PHE A 138 -1.13 26.88 32.94
CA PHE A 138 -2.21 26.51 33.85
C PHE A 138 -3.09 27.73 34.11
N ASP A 139 -4.37 27.62 33.75
CA ASP A 139 -5.39 28.64 33.90
C ASP A 139 -6.31 28.40 35.11
N GLY A 140 -5.97 27.41 35.94
CA GLY A 140 -6.83 26.97 37.02
C GLY A 140 -7.06 28.04 38.07
N GLU A 141 -6.07 28.88 38.43
CA GLU A 141 -6.27 29.92 39.43
C GLU A 141 -7.36 30.90 39.03
N ARG A 142 -7.31 31.39 37.81
CA ARG A 142 -8.33 32.29 37.25
C ARG A 142 -9.70 31.63 37.18
N LEU A 143 -9.77 30.42 36.61
CA LEU A 143 -11.03 29.70 36.42
C LEU A 143 -11.67 29.28 37.75
N PHE A 144 -10.88 28.77 38.68
CA PHE A 144 -11.40 28.33 40.00
C PHE A 144 -11.83 29.50 40.86
N THR A 145 -11.05 30.57 40.91
CA THR A 145 -11.43 31.78 41.67
C THR A 145 -12.69 32.41 41.08
N ALA A 146 -12.80 32.50 39.76
CA ALA A 146 -14.02 33.00 39.12
C ALA A 146 -15.24 32.09 39.39
N ALA A 147 -15.07 30.77 39.30
CA ALA A 147 -16.15 29.82 39.57
C ALA A 147 -16.63 29.82 41.03
N LEU A 148 -15.70 30.03 41.98
CA LEU A 148 -16.03 30.17 43.40
C LEU A 148 -16.87 31.44 43.66
N LEU A 149 -16.46 32.58 43.10
CA LEU A 149 -17.19 33.84 43.24
C LEU A 149 -18.57 33.74 42.56
N GLU A 150 -18.65 33.12 41.37
CA GLU A 150 -19.92 32.93 40.68
C GLU A 150 -20.88 32.05 41.48
N ALA A 151 -20.39 30.95 42.03
CA ALA A 151 -21.18 30.05 42.88
C ALA A 151 -21.68 30.74 44.18
N ASP A 152 -20.97 31.73 44.66
CA ASP A 152 -21.36 32.60 45.81
C ASP A 152 -22.19 33.86 45.36
N GLY A 153 -22.37 34.06 44.03
CA GLY A 153 -23.11 35.20 43.51
C GLY A 153 -22.35 36.52 43.49
N ARG A 154 -21.02 36.48 43.44
CA ARG A 154 -20.14 37.64 43.44
C ARG A 154 -19.72 38.06 42.02
N ASP A 155 -19.22 39.27 41.93
CA ASP A 155 -18.58 39.78 40.70
C ASP A 155 -17.29 39.01 40.41
N THR A 156 -17.19 38.47 39.22
CA THR A 156 -16.04 37.66 38.77
C THR A 156 -15.01 38.47 37.96
N SER A 157 -15.25 39.75 37.73
CA SER A 157 -14.43 40.59 36.84
C SER A 157 -12.95 40.62 37.25
N ALA A 158 -12.67 40.75 38.54
CA ALA A 158 -11.30 40.76 39.04
C ALA A 158 -10.64 39.36 38.96
N ALA A 159 -11.39 38.31 39.27
CA ALA A 159 -10.89 36.94 39.12
C ALA A 159 -10.57 36.59 37.67
N ASN A 160 -11.41 37.03 36.72
CA ASN A 160 -11.19 36.82 35.29
C ASN A 160 -9.97 37.58 34.72
N ALA A 161 -9.44 38.55 35.49
CA ALA A 161 -8.22 39.29 35.11
C ALA A 161 -6.92 38.65 35.68
N LEU A 162 -7.02 37.56 36.43
CA LEU A 162 -5.85 36.84 36.92
C LEU A 162 -5.02 36.27 35.77
N ALA A 163 -3.70 36.33 35.92
CA ALA A 163 -2.78 35.87 34.92
C ALA A 163 -2.69 34.35 34.85
N LEU A 164 -2.43 33.82 33.67
CA LEU A 164 -2.07 32.42 33.48
C LEU A 164 -0.76 32.10 34.20
N ARG A 165 -0.63 30.89 34.69
CA ARG A 165 0.64 30.42 35.26
C ARG A 165 1.38 29.61 34.23
N ALA A 166 2.61 29.99 33.95
CA ALA A 166 3.51 29.18 33.14
C ALA A 166 3.84 27.86 33.86
N LEU A 167 3.90 26.77 33.13
CA LEU A 167 4.44 25.49 33.59
C LEU A 167 5.97 25.50 33.40
N ASP A 168 6.65 24.62 34.14
CA ASP A 168 8.10 24.55 34.11
C ASP A 168 8.66 24.45 32.69
N GLY A 169 9.54 25.36 32.35
CA GLY A 169 10.16 25.43 31.02
C GLY A 169 9.39 26.21 29.94
N TYR A 170 8.22 26.78 30.29
CA TYR A 170 7.40 27.52 29.33
C TYR A 170 7.13 28.95 29.81
N ASP A 171 6.83 29.80 28.83
CA ASP A 171 6.39 31.19 29.04
C ASP A 171 5.03 31.35 28.34
N THR A 172 4.13 32.13 28.97
CA THR A 172 2.74 32.25 28.48
C THR A 172 2.54 33.34 27.45
N ASP A 173 3.42 34.32 27.38
CA ASP A 173 3.31 35.50 26.51
C ASP A 173 4.52 35.73 25.60
N GLY A 174 5.59 34.94 25.74
CA GLY A 174 6.83 35.07 24.95
C GLY A 174 7.68 36.30 25.31
N ASP A 175 7.30 37.05 26.30
CA ASP A 175 8.04 38.27 26.76
C ASP A 175 8.96 38.01 27.96
N THR A 176 8.68 36.95 28.72
CA THR A 176 9.48 36.54 29.89
C THR A 176 10.11 35.18 29.59
N VAL A 177 11.31 34.97 30.09
CA VAL A 177 12.01 33.71 29.99
C VAL A 177 11.54 32.80 31.11
N GLY A 178 10.91 31.69 30.78
CA GLY A 178 10.55 30.70 31.79
C GLY A 178 11.79 30.08 32.44
N THR A 179 11.59 29.31 33.51
CA THR A 179 12.68 28.66 34.27
C THR A 179 13.51 27.70 33.40
N GLY A 180 12.99 27.25 32.24
CA GLY A 180 13.71 26.40 31.25
C GLY A 180 14.34 27.16 30.09
N ASN A 181 14.37 28.49 30.08
CA ASN A 181 14.85 29.36 29.01
C ASN A 181 14.13 29.22 27.68
N ARG A 182 12.97 28.58 27.62
CA ARG A 182 12.15 28.44 26.43
C ARG A 182 10.99 29.43 26.48
N ALA A 183 10.76 30.16 25.41
CA ALA A 183 9.70 31.15 25.31
C ALA A 183 8.94 31.01 24.00
N PHE A 184 7.62 31.19 24.05
CA PHE A 184 6.83 31.33 22.83
C PHE A 184 7.11 32.68 22.20
N ILE A 185 7.41 32.65 20.90
CA ILE A 185 7.64 33.87 20.12
C ILE A 185 6.30 34.59 19.88
N TYR A 186 5.23 33.80 19.70
CA TYR A 186 3.83 34.23 19.66
C TYR A 186 2.95 33.08 20.18
N PRO A 187 1.68 33.38 20.56
CA PRO A 187 0.77 32.35 21.05
C PRO A 187 0.61 31.21 20.03
N ASN A 188 0.48 29.99 20.54
CA ASN A 188 0.20 28.83 19.70
C ASN A 188 -1.03 29.05 18.82
N ILE A 189 -0.92 28.81 17.52
CA ILE A 189 -1.98 28.93 16.54
C ILE A 189 -2.48 27.53 16.21
N SER A 190 -3.77 27.26 16.47
CA SER A 190 -4.37 25.99 16.07
C SER A 190 -4.34 25.86 14.54
N ARG A 191 -4.07 24.66 14.04
CA ARG A 191 -4.13 24.39 12.60
C ARG A 191 -5.48 24.78 11.98
N SER A 192 -6.58 24.67 12.73
CA SER A 192 -7.90 25.12 12.31
C SER A 192 -7.99 26.63 12.07
N ASP A 193 -7.15 27.42 12.70
CA ASP A 193 -7.20 28.87 12.64
C ASP A 193 -6.26 29.44 11.57
N VAL A 194 -5.40 28.63 10.97
CA VAL A 194 -4.50 29.05 9.90
C VAL A 194 -5.27 29.21 8.60
N GLN A 195 -5.17 30.37 7.96
CA GLN A 195 -5.66 30.64 6.60
C GLN A 195 -4.56 30.40 5.56
N SER A 196 -3.37 30.96 5.80
CA SER A 196 -2.20 30.71 4.95
C SER A 196 -0.88 30.89 5.72
N ILE A 197 0.14 30.22 5.22
CA ILE A 197 1.53 30.38 5.62
C ILE A 197 2.35 30.68 4.39
N LYS A 198 3.02 31.82 4.38
CA LYS A 198 3.92 32.21 3.30
C LYS A 198 5.36 32.19 3.76
N ILE A 199 6.18 31.53 3.00
CA ILE A 199 7.63 31.47 3.21
C ILE A 199 8.33 32.20 2.08
N ARG A 200 9.35 32.95 2.44
CA ARG A 200 10.36 33.44 1.52
C ARG A 200 11.72 33.05 2.07
N ASN A 201 12.50 32.34 1.29
CA ASN A 201 13.85 31.90 1.64
C ASN A 201 14.80 32.04 0.44
N GLU A 202 16.02 31.54 0.54
CA GLU A 202 17.03 31.62 -0.52
C GLU A 202 16.56 30.90 -1.83
N SER A 203 15.75 29.84 -1.70
CA SER A 203 15.25 29.06 -2.84
C SER A 203 14.07 29.71 -3.55
N GLY A 204 13.46 30.76 -2.96
CA GLY A 204 12.31 31.44 -3.52
C GLY A 204 11.21 31.76 -2.52
N SER A 205 9.99 31.85 -3.01
CA SER A 205 8.81 32.12 -2.18
C SER A 205 7.69 31.15 -2.51
N TYR A 206 7.06 30.62 -1.49
CA TYR A 206 5.90 29.75 -1.63
C TYR A 206 4.87 30.00 -0.52
N GLU A 207 3.64 29.60 -0.75
CA GLU A 207 2.53 29.83 0.17
C GLU A 207 1.67 28.57 0.27
N ALA A 208 1.57 28.01 1.48
CA ALA A 208 0.54 27.05 1.83
C ALA A 208 -0.75 27.83 2.18
N TYR A 209 -1.86 27.55 1.53
CA TYR A 209 -3.14 28.20 1.80
C TYR A 209 -4.26 27.19 1.94
N ARG A 210 -5.29 27.58 2.68
CA ARG A 210 -6.47 26.75 2.93
C ARG A 210 -7.59 27.15 1.98
N ASN A 211 -8.18 26.18 1.32
CA ASN A 211 -9.37 26.40 0.50
C ASN A 211 -10.67 26.43 1.35
N GLU A 212 -11.79 26.65 0.69
CA GLU A 212 -13.12 26.71 1.33
C GLU A 212 -13.53 25.38 1.99
N SER A 213 -13.02 24.24 1.53
CA SER A 213 -13.28 22.92 2.14
C SER A 213 -12.38 22.61 3.35
N GLY A 214 -11.44 23.49 3.68
CA GLY A 214 -10.51 23.32 4.80
C GLY A 214 -9.24 22.55 4.46
N THR A 215 -9.04 22.17 3.20
CA THR A 215 -7.84 21.48 2.71
C THR A 215 -6.75 22.48 2.36
N PHE A 216 -5.51 22.16 2.72
CA PHE A 216 -4.34 22.98 2.35
C PHE A 216 -3.78 22.58 0.98
N TYR A 217 -3.26 23.59 0.28
CA TYR A 217 -2.54 23.47 -0.99
C TYR A 217 -1.36 24.42 -0.97
N PHE A 218 -0.34 24.11 -1.76
CA PHE A 218 0.69 25.10 -2.07
C PHE A 218 0.28 25.88 -3.31
N ARG A 219 0.33 27.22 -3.22
CA ARG A 219 0.05 28.11 -4.35
C ARG A 219 1.10 27.87 -5.45
N ASP A 220 0.64 27.85 -6.69
CA ASP A 220 1.43 27.52 -7.89
C ASP A 220 1.88 26.03 -7.95
N ALA A 221 1.36 25.18 -7.03
CA ALA A 221 1.58 23.74 -7.02
C ALA A 221 0.30 22.98 -6.59
N GLU A 222 -0.87 23.49 -6.95
CA GLU A 222 -2.18 22.95 -6.54
C GLU A 222 -2.46 21.55 -7.08
N LEU A 223 -1.85 21.18 -8.21
CA LEU A 223 -1.97 19.84 -8.80
C LEU A 223 -1.05 18.82 -8.13
N CYS A 224 -0.03 19.29 -7.38
CA CYS A 224 0.89 18.44 -6.67
C CYS A 224 0.34 18.09 -5.30
N GLY A 225 0.43 16.84 -4.89
CA GLY A 225 0.25 16.46 -3.51
C GLY A 225 1.41 16.98 -2.63
N TYR A 226 1.21 16.99 -1.33
CA TYR A 226 2.30 17.24 -0.38
C TYR A 226 2.49 16.02 0.52
N ASP A 227 3.73 15.83 0.97
CA ASP A 227 4.07 14.83 1.97
C ASP A 227 3.42 15.21 3.30
N SER A 228 2.55 14.35 3.81
CA SER A 228 1.73 14.65 4.99
C SER A 228 2.55 14.80 6.27
N GLU A 229 3.67 14.07 6.42
CA GLU A 229 4.53 14.14 7.59
C GLU A 229 5.36 15.42 7.56
N LYS A 230 5.97 15.74 6.41
CA LYS A 230 6.72 16.98 6.23
C LYS A 230 5.82 18.20 6.38
N PHE A 231 4.60 18.15 5.81
CA PHE A 231 3.65 19.23 5.96
C PHE A 231 3.17 19.41 7.41
N ALA A 232 3.00 18.33 8.16
CA ALA A 232 2.66 18.42 9.57
C ALA A 232 3.80 19.06 10.37
N SER A 233 5.06 18.68 10.10
CA SER A 233 6.24 19.32 10.71
C SER A 233 6.34 20.80 10.36
N PHE A 234 6.18 21.14 9.08
CA PHE A 234 6.11 22.52 8.59
C PHE A 234 5.04 23.35 9.32
N MET A 235 3.83 22.79 9.44
CA MET A 235 2.73 23.47 10.14
C MET A 235 3.11 23.73 11.60
N VAL A 236 3.65 22.73 12.29
CA VAL A 236 4.09 22.86 13.69
C VAL A 236 5.17 23.93 13.81
N ASN A 237 6.21 23.88 12.99
CA ASN A 237 7.32 24.85 13.06
C ASN A 237 6.92 26.27 12.68
N CYS A 238 5.80 26.45 11.94
CA CYS A 238 5.28 27.78 11.63
C CYS A 238 4.18 28.27 12.58
N THR A 239 3.45 27.38 13.29
CA THR A 239 2.32 27.75 14.12
C THR A 239 2.60 27.64 15.61
N TYR A 240 3.65 26.91 15.96
CA TYR A 240 4.08 26.60 17.30
C TYR A 240 5.54 27.00 17.48
N MET A 241 5.80 28.33 17.51
CA MET A 241 7.15 28.87 17.60
C MET A 241 7.62 28.93 19.03
N LEU A 242 8.17 27.83 19.52
CA LEU A 242 8.82 27.76 20.83
C LEU A 242 10.33 27.96 20.65
N SER A 243 10.89 29.01 21.22
CA SER A 243 12.32 29.28 21.16
C SER A 243 13.11 28.35 22.11
N LEU A 244 14.36 28.10 21.77
CA LEU A 244 15.33 27.46 22.68
C LEU A 244 15.79 28.44 23.76
N SER A 245 15.93 29.73 23.39
CA SER A 245 16.29 30.80 24.32
C SER A 245 15.92 32.18 23.74
N LYS A 246 15.95 33.20 24.58
CA LYS A 246 15.66 34.61 24.24
C LYS A 246 16.84 35.51 24.63
N ILE A 247 17.17 36.44 23.72
CA ILE A 247 18.15 37.51 23.96
C ILE A 247 17.37 38.81 24.17
N SER A 248 17.25 39.25 25.43
CA SER A 248 16.41 40.37 25.81
C SER A 248 17.05 41.73 25.50
N ASP A 249 18.38 41.80 25.41
CA ASP A 249 19.12 43.01 25.04
C ASP A 249 20.05 42.68 23.85
N PRO A 250 19.50 42.56 22.64
CA PRO A 250 20.26 42.18 21.46
C PRO A 250 21.23 43.28 21.04
N LEU A 251 22.35 42.87 20.44
CA LEU A 251 23.25 43.74 19.72
C LEU A 251 22.56 44.31 18.47
N ASP A 252 23.33 45.01 17.62
CA ASP A 252 22.83 45.42 16.31
C ASP A 252 22.29 44.21 15.54
N LEU A 253 21.07 44.32 14.99
CA LEU A 253 20.35 43.21 14.35
C LEU A 253 21.09 42.63 13.14
N SER A 254 22.00 43.42 12.52
CA SER A 254 22.86 42.96 11.44
C SER A 254 23.80 41.82 11.85
N VAL A 255 24.19 41.76 13.15
CA VAL A 255 25.02 40.67 13.68
C VAL A 255 24.29 39.31 13.58
N TYR A 256 22.98 39.35 13.70
CA TYR A 256 22.11 38.16 13.65
C TYR A 256 21.54 37.87 12.26
N GLY A 257 21.77 38.79 11.26
CA GLY A 257 21.12 38.69 9.96
C GLY A 257 19.62 39.02 10.00
N LEU A 258 19.21 39.90 10.90
CA LEU A 258 17.81 40.25 11.22
C LEU A 258 17.50 41.73 11.04
N ASP A 259 18.41 42.52 10.47
CA ASP A 259 18.28 43.97 10.25
C ASP A 259 17.31 44.31 9.14
N SER A 260 17.05 43.42 8.20
CA SER A 260 16.05 43.58 7.14
C SER A 260 15.51 42.22 6.66
N GLU A 261 14.35 42.25 5.98
CA GLU A 261 13.83 41.02 5.35
C GLU A 261 14.74 40.50 4.24
N GLU A 262 15.51 41.36 3.58
CA GLU A 262 16.41 41.00 2.48
C GLU A 262 17.64 40.26 3.00
N ASN A 263 18.10 40.58 4.21
CA ASN A 263 19.25 39.95 4.84
C ASN A 263 18.90 38.69 5.64
N ALA A 264 17.61 38.49 5.95
CA ALA A 264 17.13 37.29 6.62
C ALA A 264 17.19 36.08 5.69
N LEU A 265 17.61 34.92 6.24
CA LEU A 265 17.62 33.64 5.51
C LEU A 265 16.21 33.20 5.13
N ALA A 266 15.24 33.48 5.99
CA ALA A 266 13.84 33.30 5.65
C ALA A 266 12.94 34.32 6.34
N VAL A 267 11.77 34.54 5.73
CA VAL A 267 10.63 35.23 6.31
C VAL A 267 9.44 34.29 6.33
N ILE A 268 8.85 34.13 7.51
CA ILE A 268 7.63 33.34 7.74
C ILE A 268 6.49 34.34 7.99
N GLU A 269 5.42 34.22 7.23
CA GLU A 269 4.20 35.01 7.42
C GLU A 269 3.03 34.06 7.63
N VAL A 270 2.37 34.15 8.78
CA VAL A 270 1.20 33.36 9.11
C VAL A 270 -0.03 34.26 9.17
N LEU A 271 -1.04 33.97 8.38
CA LEU A 271 -2.32 34.62 8.39
C LEU A 271 -3.37 33.67 8.97
N GLN A 272 -4.10 34.12 10.00
CA GLN A 272 -5.19 33.36 10.59
C GLN A 272 -6.54 33.68 9.93
N THR A 273 -7.51 32.82 10.11
CA THR A 273 -8.90 32.97 9.61
C THR A 273 -9.62 34.17 10.19
N ASN A 274 -9.25 34.60 11.41
CA ASN A 274 -9.74 35.84 12.04
C ASN A 274 -9.01 37.10 11.58
N SER A 275 -8.09 37.01 10.62
CA SER A 275 -7.22 38.05 10.08
C SER A 275 -6.07 38.48 10.99
N ASP A 276 -5.78 37.76 12.07
CA ASP A 276 -4.55 37.97 12.82
C ASP A 276 -3.34 37.58 11.96
N TYR A 277 -2.29 38.39 12.07
CA TYR A 277 -1.11 38.26 11.22
C TYR A 277 0.16 38.21 12.05
N HIS A 278 1.01 37.23 11.75
CA HIS A 278 2.30 37.04 12.40
C HIS A 278 3.41 37.05 11.38
N LYS A 279 4.53 37.68 11.69
CA LYS A 279 5.73 37.70 10.85
C LYS A 279 6.97 37.43 11.69
N ILE A 280 7.79 36.52 11.21
CA ILE A 280 9.06 36.12 11.80
C ILE A 280 10.16 36.24 10.75
N LEU A 281 11.25 36.86 11.10
CA LEU A 281 12.49 36.82 10.36
C LEU A 281 13.39 35.73 10.96
N VAL A 282 13.94 34.86 10.14
CA VAL A 282 14.96 33.86 10.47
C VAL A 282 16.29 34.36 9.96
N GLY A 283 17.22 34.57 10.85
CA GLY A 283 18.57 35.08 10.55
C GLY A 283 19.63 34.00 10.55
N ASN A 284 20.85 34.39 10.86
CA ASN A 284 22.03 33.53 10.83
C ASN A 284 21.90 32.34 11.78
N LYS A 285 22.59 31.24 11.43
CA LYS A 285 22.81 30.12 12.34
C LYS A 285 23.69 30.56 13.52
N THR A 286 23.42 30.07 14.72
CA THR A 286 24.24 30.34 15.89
C THR A 286 25.66 29.83 15.71
N ALA A 287 26.61 30.48 16.34
CA ALA A 287 28.06 30.13 16.18
C ALA A 287 28.38 28.71 16.64
N ASP A 288 27.62 28.18 17.59
CA ASP A 288 27.75 26.79 18.08
C ASP A 288 26.93 25.79 17.25
N GLY A 289 26.15 26.26 16.27
CA GLY A 289 25.31 25.45 15.43
C GLY A 289 24.03 24.91 16.09
N SER A 290 23.70 25.34 17.30
CA SER A 290 22.58 24.83 18.10
C SER A 290 21.20 25.31 17.61
N GLY A 291 21.13 26.36 16.80
CA GLY A 291 19.90 26.93 16.31
C GLY A 291 20.06 28.07 15.34
N TYR A 292 18.99 28.80 15.09
CA TYR A 292 18.94 29.98 14.25
C TYR A 292 18.43 31.19 15.04
N TYR A 293 18.96 32.36 14.76
CA TYR A 293 18.42 33.60 15.31
C TYR A 293 17.08 33.90 14.62
N ALA A 294 16.11 34.34 15.40
CA ALA A 294 14.80 34.72 14.89
C ALA A 294 14.29 35.99 15.56
N LYS A 295 13.48 36.77 14.84
CA LYS A 295 12.88 38.01 15.35
C LYS A 295 11.41 38.08 14.97
N TYR A 296 10.55 38.24 15.96
CA TYR A 296 9.16 38.57 15.73
C TYR A 296 8.99 40.06 15.43
N TYR A 297 8.24 40.40 14.41
CA TYR A 297 8.22 41.75 13.83
C TYR A 297 7.83 42.89 14.79
N THR A 298 7.02 42.60 15.83
CA THR A 298 6.58 43.61 16.82
C THR A 298 7.38 43.66 18.10
N LYS A 299 8.35 42.74 18.29
CA LYS A 299 9.14 42.61 19.52
C LYS A 299 10.61 42.97 19.30
N ASP A 300 11.22 43.59 20.30
CA ASP A 300 12.63 44.02 20.26
C ASP A 300 13.63 42.94 20.71
N PHE A 301 13.13 41.71 20.91
CA PHE A 301 13.95 40.59 21.31
C PHE A 301 14.48 39.82 20.09
N VAL A 302 15.58 39.11 20.28
CA VAL A 302 16.08 38.08 19.37
C VAL A 302 15.90 36.73 20.06
N TYR A 303 15.34 35.78 19.36
CA TYR A 303 15.13 34.41 19.81
C TYR A 303 16.15 33.48 19.15
N ILE A 304 16.41 32.35 19.76
CA ILE A 304 17.10 31.22 19.12
C ILE A 304 16.07 30.11 18.93
N ILE A 305 15.83 29.70 17.70
CA ILE A 305 14.91 28.63 17.32
C ILE A 305 15.67 27.39 16.90
N ASP A 306 14.99 26.23 16.92
CA ASP A 306 15.59 24.93 16.64
C ASP A 306 16.07 24.80 15.19
N THR A 307 17.07 23.94 14.97
CA THR A 307 17.60 23.60 13.65
C THR A 307 16.59 22.85 12.76
N GLN A 308 15.49 22.32 13.29
CA GLN A 308 14.39 21.73 12.53
C GLN A 308 13.88 22.66 11.42
N ILE A 309 13.99 23.98 11.60
CA ILE A 309 13.61 24.97 10.59
C ILE A 309 14.34 24.79 9.25
N GLU A 310 15.50 24.09 9.22
CA GLU A 310 16.24 23.76 7.99
C GLU A 310 15.43 22.86 7.05
N ASN A 311 14.69 21.91 7.60
CA ASN A 311 13.96 20.92 6.82
C ASN A 311 12.60 21.45 6.33
N ASP A 312 12.03 22.43 7.03
CA ASP A 312 10.65 22.84 6.85
C ASP A 312 10.50 24.23 6.24
N VAL A 313 11.41 25.15 6.54
CA VAL A 313 11.32 26.55 6.13
C VAL A 313 12.51 27.02 5.29
N LEU A 314 13.71 26.59 5.61
CA LEU A 314 14.93 26.95 4.87
C LEU A 314 15.17 26.05 3.65
N CYS A 315 14.22 25.20 3.30
CA CYS A 315 14.29 24.30 2.16
C CYS A 315 13.43 24.81 0.98
N PRO A 316 13.70 24.35 -0.25
CA PRO A 316 12.85 24.63 -1.39
C PRO A 316 11.49 23.89 -1.30
N LEU A 317 10.44 24.45 -1.93
CA LEU A 317 9.11 23.85 -1.93
C LEU A 317 9.08 22.39 -2.40
N VAL A 318 9.92 22.02 -3.36
CA VAL A 318 9.98 20.64 -3.88
C VAL A 318 10.21 19.60 -2.77
N ASN A 319 10.84 19.97 -1.66
CA ASN A 319 11.05 19.06 -0.53
C ASN A 319 9.75 18.75 0.24
N MET A 320 8.74 19.60 0.11
CA MET A 320 7.42 19.42 0.74
C MET A 320 6.44 18.65 -0.15
N LEU A 321 6.72 18.58 -1.45
CA LEU A 321 5.81 17.95 -2.41
C LEU A 321 5.92 16.43 -2.33
N GLN A 322 4.80 15.77 -2.62
CA GLN A 322 4.71 14.32 -2.69
C GLN A 322 5.21 13.85 -4.06
N ALA A 323 6.15 12.92 -4.06
CA ALA A 323 6.70 12.36 -5.30
C ALA A 323 5.82 11.24 -5.91
N ASN A 324 4.51 11.32 -5.74
CA ASN A 324 3.57 10.36 -6.31
C ASN A 324 3.45 10.59 -7.81
N LEU A 325 3.70 9.54 -8.57
CA LEU A 325 3.65 9.55 -10.03
C LEU A 325 2.40 8.86 -10.57
N VAL A 326 1.78 8.02 -9.76
CA VAL A 326 0.64 7.19 -10.17
C VAL A 326 -0.46 7.25 -9.12
N TYR A 327 -1.70 6.95 -9.54
CA TYR A 327 -2.87 6.99 -8.68
C TYR A 327 -3.77 5.78 -8.91
N GLY A 328 -4.60 5.49 -7.90
CA GLY A 328 -5.73 4.59 -8.00
C GLY A 328 -5.46 3.17 -7.51
N ILE A 329 -4.19 2.79 -7.30
CA ILE A 329 -3.85 1.48 -6.77
C ILE A 329 -3.17 1.66 -5.42
N SER A 330 -3.81 1.19 -4.36
CA SER A 330 -3.34 1.31 -2.98
C SER A 330 -3.12 -0.06 -2.31
N GLN A 331 -3.65 -1.12 -2.90
CA GLN A 331 -3.55 -2.48 -2.38
C GLN A 331 -3.51 -3.49 -3.52
N GLN A 332 -3.00 -4.68 -3.26
CA GLN A 332 -2.82 -5.72 -4.28
C GLN A 332 -4.14 -6.14 -4.96
N SER A 333 -5.27 -6.09 -4.26
CA SER A 333 -6.58 -6.38 -4.84
C SER A 333 -6.99 -5.40 -5.94
N ASP A 334 -6.48 -4.17 -5.92
CA ASP A 334 -6.80 -3.16 -6.93
C ASP A 334 -6.18 -3.51 -8.29
N LEU A 335 -5.13 -4.36 -8.32
CA LEU A 335 -4.49 -4.84 -9.55
C LEU A 335 -5.45 -5.56 -10.49
N TYR A 336 -6.53 -6.13 -9.97
CA TYR A 336 -7.59 -6.72 -10.81
C TYR A 336 -8.32 -5.69 -11.69
N GLY A 337 -8.22 -4.40 -11.35
CA GLY A 337 -8.71 -3.31 -12.18
C GLY A 337 -7.80 -2.92 -13.34
N VAL A 338 -6.58 -3.47 -13.40
CA VAL A 338 -5.63 -3.19 -14.48
C VAL A 338 -5.95 -4.05 -15.69
N ASP A 339 -6.03 -3.44 -16.88
CA ASP A 339 -6.39 -4.13 -18.11
C ASP A 339 -5.17 -4.55 -18.94
N ASN A 340 -4.14 -3.71 -18.99
CA ASN A 340 -2.91 -3.99 -19.71
C ASN A 340 -1.73 -3.24 -19.07
N ILE A 341 -0.54 -3.71 -19.37
CA ILE A 341 0.72 -3.06 -18.98
C ILE A 341 1.71 -3.18 -20.14
N LEU A 342 2.42 -2.09 -20.42
CA LEU A 342 3.47 -2.03 -21.42
C LEU A 342 4.70 -1.34 -20.83
N MET A 343 5.88 -1.86 -21.12
CA MET A 343 7.15 -1.17 -20.95
C MET A 343 7.92 -1.22 -22.25
N LYS A 344 8.38 -0.07 -22.72
CA LYS A 344 9.04 0.10 -24.02
C LYS A 344 10.32 0.91 -23.83
N LYS A 345 11.36 0.50 -24.54
CA LYS A 345 12.58 1.29 -24.71
C LYS A 345 12.52 2.03 -26.04
N TYR A 346 12.76 3.32 -26.02
CA TYR A 346 12.74 4.17 -27.20
C TYR A 346 14.11 4.24 -27.86
N ASN A 347 14.11 4.46 -29.16
CA ASN A 347 15.31 4.64 -29.94
C ASN A 347 15.16 5.85 -30.88
N TYR A 348 15.86 6.92 -30.58
CA TYR A 348 15.83 8.19 -31.32
C TYR A 348 16.89 8.30 -32.40
N GLU A 349 17.70 7.27 -32.66
CA GLU A 349 18.64 7.26 -33.79
C GLU A 349 17.88 7.24 -35.10
N GLU A 350 18.45 7.83 -36.16
CA GLU A 350 17.83 7.87 -37.48
C GLU A 350 17.69 6.45 -38.07
N GLY A 351 16.45 5.97 -38.16
CA GLY A 351 16.11 4.59 -38.55
C GLY A 351 16.15 3.57 -37.43
N GLY A 352 16.30 4.03 -36.19
CA GLY A 352 16.13 3.18 -35.02
C GLY A 352 14.66 2.76 -34.81
N GLU A 353 14.46 1.59 -34.27
CA GLU A 353 13.13 1.08 -33.91
C GLU A 353 13.00 1.00 -32.40
N ASP A 354 11.84 1.40 -31.87
CA ASP A 354 11.50 1.20 -30.46
C ASP A 354 11.38 -0.30 -30.17
N THR A 355 11.77 -0.70 -28.96
CA THR A 355 11.73 -2.10 -28.55
C THR A 355 10.76 -2.28 -27.38
N ASP A 356 9.77 -3.15 -27.54
CA ASP A 356 8.95 -3.58 -26.43
C ASP A 356 9.80 -4.44 -25.49
N ILE A 357 9.96 -4.01 -24.23
CA ILE A 357 10.59 -4.81 -23.20
C ILE A 357 9.57 -5.83 -22.70
N ILE A 358 8.34 -5.37 -22.44
CA ILE A 358 7.24 -6.22 -22.02
C ILE A 358 5.90 -5.59 -22.40
N GLY A 359 5.02 -6.39 -22.97
CA GLY A 359 3.61 -6.07 -23.13
C GLY A 359 2.76 -7.18 -22.55
N MET A 360 1.82 -6.86 -21.68
CA MET A 360 1.02 -7.84 -20.96
C MET A 360 -0.45 -7.47 -20.97
N LEU A 361 -1.27 -8.49 -21.06
CA LEU A 361 -2.70 -8.39 -20.81
C LEU A 361 -3.03 -9.22 -19.56
N ILE A 362 -3.93 -8.71 -18.76
CA ILE A 362 -4.55 -9.51 -17.72
C ILE A 362 -5.55 -10.46 -18.38
N THR A 363 -5.45 -11.72 -18.04
CA THR A 363 -6.54 -12.66 -18.25
C THR A 363 -7.67 -12.26 -17.30
N LYS A 364 -8.72 -11.64 -17.84
CA LYS A 364 -9.88 -11.19 -17.05
C LYS A 364 -10.73 -12.33 -16.51
N ILE A 365 -10.37 -13.57 -16.85
CA ILE A 365 -11.05 -14.77 -16.41
C ILE A 365 -10.05 -15.65 -15.68
N ASP A 366 -9.79 -15.34 -14.44
CA ASP A 366 -9.69 -16.35 -13.41
C ASP A 366 -11.12 -16.55 -12.88
N PRO A 367 -11.79 -17.62 -13.22
CA PRO A 367 -13.17 -17.81 -12.81
C PRO A 367 -13.32 -17.78 -11.30
N SER A 368 -12.32 -18.25 -10.56
CA SER A 368 -12.38 -18.29 -9.09
C SER A 368 -12.19 -16.92 -8.43
N ALA A 369 -11.42 -16.00 -9.05
CA ALA A 369 -11.06 -14.74 -8.44
C ALA A 369 -11.82 -13.51 -8.98
N ASN A 370 -12.21 -13.51 -10.27
CA ASN A 370 -12.64 -12.30 -10.98
C ASN A 370 -14.06 -12.32 -11.51
N LEU A 371 -14.83 -13.34 -11.24
CA LEU A 371 -16.18 -13.44 -11.77
C LEU A 371 -17.09 -12.31 -11.27
N GLU A 372 -16.88 -11.81 -10.06
CA GLU A 372 -17.61 -10.66 -9.53
C GLU A 372 -17.32 -9.37 -10.30
N LEU A 373 -16.05 -9.05 -10.51
CA LEU A 373 -15.62 -7.88 -11.28
C LEU A 373 -16.09 -7.97 -12.74
N TYR A 374 -16.05 -9.18 -13.27
CA TYR A 374 -16.51 -9.46 -14.62
C TYR A 374 -18.02 -9.27 -14.76
N ASN A 375 -18.80 -9.79 -13.83
CA ASN A 375 -20.27 -9.64 -13.83
C ASN A 375 -20.71 -8.18 -13.63
N GLU A 376 -20.10 -7.43 -12.74
CA GLU A 376 -20.42 -6.01 -12.51
C GLU A 376 -20.19 -5.16 -13.76
N LYS A 377 -19.20 -5.49 -14.56
CA LYS A 377 -18.86 -4.72 -15.78
C LYS A 377 -19.64 -5.17 -17.02
N GLN A 378 -20.15 -6.40 -17.06
CA GLN A 378 -20.54 -7.06 -18.29
C GLN A 378 -22.02 -7.50 -18.31
N THR A 379 -22.71 -7.50 -17.20
CA THR A 379 -24.09 -7.95 -17.11
C THR A 379 -25.06 -6.81 -16.98
N ALA A 380 -25.90 -6.61 -18.00
CA ALA A 380 -27.08 -5.78 -17.86
C ALA A 380 -28.13 -6.55 -17.02
N GLY A 381 -27.99 -6.54 -15.70
CA GLY A 381 -28.98 -7.04 -14.76
C GLY A 381 -28.92 -8.52 -14.39
N GLY A 382 -27.82 -9.21 -14.69
CA GLY A 382 -27.58 -10.57 -14.21
C GLY A 382 -27.17 -10.59 -12.73
N VAL A 383 -27.69 -11.53 -11.97
CA VAL A 383 -27.36 -11.73 -10.55
C VAL A 383 -26.64 -13.06 -10.41
N LEU A 384 -25.46 -13.02 -9.82
CA LEU A 384 -24.71 -14.22 -9.43
C LEU A 384 -25.45 -14.88 -8.25
N LEU A 385 -25.86 -16.14 -8.43
CA LEU A 385 -26.58 -16.89 -7.41
C LEU A 385 -25.75 -17.09 -6.14
N ASN A 386 -24.52 -17.52 -6.32
CA ASN A 386 -23.59 -17.74 -5.22
C ASN A 386 -22.16 -17.70 -5.75
N LYS A 387 -21.43 -16.70 -5.39
CA LYS A 387 -20.03 -16.55 -5.76
C LYS A 387 -19.10 -17.65 -5.24
N ASN A 388 -19.52 -18.36 -4.21
CA ASN A 388 -18.78 -19.48 -3.64
C ASN A 388 -19.09 -20.82 -4.33
N LEU A 389 -20.01 -20.85 -5.28
CA LEU A 389 -20.33 -22.05 -6.07
C LEU A 389 -19.38 -22.25 -7.26
N PHE A 390 -18.35 -21.41 -7.36
CA PHE A 390 -17.44 -21.47 -8.46
C PHE A 390 -16.06 -21.91 -7.98
N THR A 391 -15.71 -23.16 -8.25
CA THR A 391 -14.32 -23.65 -8.14
C THR A 391 -13.79 -23.88 -9.53
N GLY A 392 -12.69 -23.32 -9.91
CA GLY A 392 -12.11 -23.34 -11.25
C GLY A 392 -11.87 -24.73 -11.90
N SER A 393 -12.57 -25.79 -11.51
CA SER A 393 -12.50 -27.11 -12.14
C SER A 393 -13.74 -27.37 -12.99
N PHE A 394 -13.69 -26.98 -14.23
CA PHE A 394 -14.76 -27.17 -15.20
C PHE A 394 -14.77 -28.53 -15.89
N THR A 395 -14.00 -29.51 -15.44
CA THR A 395 -13.76 -30.75 -16.18
C THR A 395 -14.45 -31.96 -15.62
N SER A 396 -15.04 -31.85 -14.43
CA SER A 396 -15.70 -32.98 -13.80
C SER A 396 -17.22 -32.94 -14.00
N ALA A 397 -17.81 -34.10 -14.13
CA ALA A 397 -19.25 -34.23 -14.03
C ALA A 397 -19.71 -33.72 -12.66
N TRP A 398 -20.85 -33.04 -12.61
CA TRP A 398 -21.41 -32.51 -11.37
C TRP A 398 -21.50 -33.58 -10.28
N LYS A 399 -21.07 -33.21 -9.07
CA LYS A 399 -21.16 -34.03 -7.87
C LYS A 399 -21.75 -33.21 -6.73
N GLU A 400 -22.42 -33.85 -5.81
CA GLU A 400 -23.22 -33.23 -4.75
C GLU A 400 -22.49 -32.21 -3.88
N ASN A 401 -21.17 -32.18 -3.87
CA ASN A 401 -20.37 -31.26 -3.04
C ASN A 401 -19.39 -30.39 -3.88
N GLU A 402 -19.58 -30.33 -5.18
CA GLU A 402 -18.76 -29.46 -6.04
C GLU A 402 -19.35 -28.06 -6.09
N GLU A 403 -18.51 -27.07 -6.12
CA GLU A 403 -18.91 -25.70 -6.29
C GLU A 403 -19.21 -25.43 -7.76
N LEU A 404 -20.35 -24.85 -8.04
CA LEU A 404 -20.89 -24.59 -9.37
C LEU A 404 -21.10 -23.10 -9.56
N LEU A 405 -21.03 -22.62 -10.78
CA LEU A 405 -21.40 -21.26 -11.10
C LEU A 405 -22.88 -21.16 -11.43
N GLY A 406 -23.64 -20.49 -10.59
CA GLY A 406 -25.05 -20.18 -10.85
C GLY A 406 -25.26 -18.69 -11.13
N PHE A 407 -26.04 -18.37 -12.18
CA PHE A 407 -26.40 -16.99 -12.50
C PHE A 407 -27.81 -16.90 -13.06
N THR A 408 -28.43 -15.75 -12.85
CA THR A 408 -29.80 -15.46 -13.28
C THR A 408 -29.96 -14.02 -13.71
N SER A 409 -31.09 -13.71 -14.30
CA SER A 409 -31.47 -12.35 -14.64
C SER A 409 -32.90 -12.08 -14.17
N SER A 410 -33.13 -10.97 -13.52
CA SER A 410 -34.47 -10.52 -13.12
C SER A 410 -35.38 -10.13 -14.29
N ASN A 411 -34.84 -9.95 -15.50
CA ASN A 411 -35.57 -9.41 -16.66
C ASN A 411 -35.32 -10.15 -17.98
N GLY A 412 -34.83 -11.38 -17.95
CA GLY A 412 -34.49 -12.13 -19.16
C GLY A 412 -33.38 -11.50 -19.99
N SER A 413 -32.31 -11.05 -19.34
CA SER A 413 -31.12 -10.51 -19.98
C SER A 413 -30.10 -11.61 -20.35
N GLU A 414 -29.05 -11.25 -21.01
CA GLU A 414 -27.91 -12.12 -21.28
C GLU A 414 -26.77 -11.88 -20.30
N ILE A 415 -25.94 -12.89 -20.11
CA ILE A 415 -24.64 -12.82 -19.50
C ILE A 415 -23.62 -13.39 -20.49
N TYR A 416 -22.41 -12.86 -20.49
CA TYR A 416 -21.36 -13.42 -21.33
C TYR A 416 -20.04 -13.57 -20.58
N PHE A 417 -19.21 -14.47 -21.11
CA PHE A 417 -17.86 -14.76 -20.60
C PHE A 417 -16.88 -14.66 -21.76
N ASP A 418 -15.78 -13.94 -21.53
CA ASP A 418 -14.66 -13.90 -22.45
C ASP A 418 -13.65 -14.95 -22.01
N LEU A 419 -13.38 -15.91 -22.89
CA LEU A 419 -12.49 -17.04 -22.63
C LEU A 419 -11.24 -16.88 -23.46
N GLU A 420 -10.08 -16.84 -22.84
CA GLU A 420 -8.82 -16.76 -23.55
C GLU A 420 -8.37 -18.14 -24.01
N LEU A 421 -7.89 -18.21 -25.26
CA LEU A 421 -7.26 -19.39 -25.80
C LEU A 421 -5.76 -19.32 -25.59
N GLU A 422 -5.18 -20.34 -24.96
CA GLU A 422 -3.72 -20.48 -24.87
C GLU A 422 -3.08 -20.74 -26.25
N ASN A 423 -3.78 -21.51 -27.07
CA ASN A 423 -3.30 -21.87 -28.39
C ASN A 423 -4.24 -21.33 -29.46
N TYR A 424 -3.74 -21.03 -30.65
CA TYR A 424 -4.57 -20.88 -31.83
C TYR A 424 -4.56 -22.16 -32.66
N ALA A 425 -5.66 -22.42 -33.39
CA ALA A 425 -5.79 -23.59 -34.23
C ALA A 425 -5.09 -23.35 -35.56
N GLU A 426 -4.11 -24.19 -35.92
CA GLU A 426 -3.42 -24.12 -37.21
C GLU A 426 -4.34 -24.46 -38.39
N ASP A 427 -5.39 -25.25 -38.13
CA ASP A 427 -6.43 -25.63 -39.13
C ASP A 427 -7.66 -24.71 -39.06
N GLY A 428 -7.61 -23.66 -38.28
CA GLY A 428 -8.67 -22.68 -38.15
C GLY A 428 -9.91 -23.16 -37.39
N LYS A 429 -9.87 -24.33 -36.72
CA LYS A 429 -11.02 -24.91 -36.05
C LYS A 429 -10.97 -24.71 -34.55
N TYR A 430 -12.06 -24.26 -33.99
CA TYR A 430 -12.22 -23.98 -32.57
C TYR A 430 -13.50 -24.60 -32.04
N SER A 431 -13.54 -24.87 -30.73
CA SER A 431 -14.78 -25.26 -30.05
C SER A 431 -14.85 -24.67 -28.67
N VAL A 432 -16.08 -24.57 -28.13
CA VAL A 432 -16.35 -24.25 -26.73
C VAL A 432 -17.17 -25.38 -26.13
N ALA A 433 -16.67 -25.95 -25.07
CA ALA A 433 -17.43 -26.87 -24.24
C ALA A 433 -18.00 -26.17 -23.01
N PHE A 434 -19.24 -26.49 -22.65
CA PHE A 434 -19.84 -26.06 -21.41
C PHE A 434 -20.76 -27.15 -20.84
N GLY A 435 -20.76 -27.27 -19.52
CA GLY A 435 -21.59 -28.21 -18.78
C GLY A 435 -22.75 -27.49 -18.11
N LEU A 436 -23.97 -27.96 -18.33
CA LEU A 436 -25.16 -27.47 -17.63
C LEU A 436 -25.59 -28.49 -16.58
N VAL A 437 -25.91 -28.00 -15.38
CA VAL A 437 -26.36 -28.80 -14.25
C VAL A 437 -27.80 -28.42 -13.90
N PHE A 438 -28.60 -29.42 -13.57
CA PHE A 438 -29.96 -29.23 -13.04
C PHE A 438 -29.96 -29.61 -11.56
N ASP A 439 -30.42 -28.67 -10.77
CA ASP A 439 -30.68 -28.89 -9.35
C ASP A 439 -31.98 -28.14 -8.98
N SER A 440 -32.97 -28.87 -8.51
CA SER A 440 -34.27 -28.28 -8.10
C SER A 440 -34.14 -27.35 -6.89
N LYS A 441 -33.14 -27.54 -6.04
CA LYS A 441 -32.90 -26.66 -4.89
C LYS A 441 -32.32 -25.29 -5.31
N ALA A 442 -31.67 -25.23 -6.45
CA ALA A 442 -31.11 -24.02 -7.02
C ALA A 442 -32.06 -23.40 -8.08
N ASP A 443 -33.26 -23.91 -8.28
CA ASP A 443 -34.16 -23.52 -9.37
C ASP A 443 -33.45 -23.51 -10.74
N ALA A 444 -32.61 -24.51 -11.00
CA ALA A 444 -31.77 -24.59 -12.17
C ALA A 444 -32.59 -24.78 -13.46
N VAL A 445 -32.33 -23.97 -14.42
CA VAL A 445 -32.96 -23.96 -15.73
C VAL A 445 -31.95 -23.87 -16.86
N LYS A 446 -32.32 -24.29 -18.07
CA LYS A 446 -31.45 -24.08 -19.23
C LYS A 446 -31.50 -22.62 -19.73
N PRO A 447 -30.41 -22.08 -20.30
CA PRO A 447 -30.47 -20.82 -21.02
C PRO A 447 -31.40 -20.93 -22.26
N ASN A 448 -31.99 -19.82 -22.67
CA ASN A 448 -32.85 -19.75 -23.87
C ASN A 448 -32.02 -20.02 -25.13
N ALA A 449 -30.83 -19.44 -25.21
CA ALA A 449 -29.86 -19.68 -26.27
C ALA A 449 -28.42 -19.47 -25.74
N VAL A 450 -27.47 -20.03 -26.44
CA VAL A 450 -26.04 -19.75 -26.27
C VAL A 450 -25.50 -19.20 -27.59
N ARG A 451 -24.85 -18.04 -27.53
CA ARG A 451 -24.20 -17.41 -28.68
C ARG A 451 -22.71 -17.35 -28.47
N VAL A 452 -21.94 -17.42 -29.52
CA VAL A 452 -20.49 -17.34 -29.47
C VAL A 452 -19.99 -16.28 -30.45
N GLN A 453 -18.99 -15.52 -29.95
CA GLN A 453 -18.27 -14.57 -30.80
C GLN A 453 -16.76 -14.89 -30.70
N LEU A 454 -16.07 -14.76 -31.81
CA LEU A 454 -14.62 -14.93 -31.87
C LEU A 454 -13.96 -13.55 -31.94
N HIS A 455 -12.88 -13.34 -31.17
CA HIS A 455 -12.06 -12.14 -31.30
C HIS A 455 -10.96 -12.40 -32.33
N THR A 456 -11.11 -11.75 -33.48
CA THR A 456 -10.15 -11.77 -34.59
C THR A 456 -9.76 -10.32 -34.91
N GLY A 457 -8.47 -10.03 -35.06
CA GLY A 457 -8.02 -8.67 -35.38
C GLY A 457 -8.50 -7.64 -34.34
N ASP A 458 -9.35 -6.69 -34.74
CA ASP A 458 -9.74 -5.52 -33.94
C ASP A 458 -10.99 -5.70 -33.06
N GLY A 459 -11.63 -6.89 -33.06
CA GLY A 459 -12.85 -7.03 -32.25
C GLY A 459 -13.52 -8.41 -32.32
N PHE A 460 -14.64 -8.52 -31.63
CA PHE A 460 -15.46 -9.72 -31.63
C PHE A 460 -16.38 -9.75 -32.85
N THR A 461 -16.40 -10.88 -33.54
CA THR A 461 -17.29 -11.18 -34.67
C THR A 461 -18.31 -12.25 -34.27
N ASP A 462 -19.58 -12.12 -34.68
CA ASP A 462 -20.62 -13.10 -34.39
C ASP A 462 -20.45 -14.37 -35.25
N GLU A 463 -20.28 -15.53 -34.60
CA GLU A 463 -20.10 -16.84 -35.26
C GLU A 463 -21.33 -17.74 -35.20
N GLY A 464 -22.34 -17.32 -34.45
CA GLY A 464 -23.61 -18.01 -34.43
C GLY A 464 -24.26 -18.17 -33.05
N SER A 465 -25.53 -18.62 -33.12
CA SER A 465 -26.33 -18.91 -31.97
C SER A 465 -26.85 -20.32 -32.03
N VAL A 466 -26.77 -21.04 -30.92
CA VAL A 466 -27.31 -22.40 -30.81
C VAL A 466 -28.47 -22.39 -29.83
N SER A 467 -29.64 -22.84 -30.27
CA SER A 467 -30.75 -23.14 -29.41
C SER A 467 -30.54 -24.52 -28.81
N LEU A 468 -30.56 -24.59 -27.48
CA LEU A 468 -30.37 -25.84 -26.77
C LEU A 468 -31.65 -26.69 -26.82
N ASP A 469 -31.61 -27.76 -27.56
CA ASP A 469 -32.70 -28.73 -27.62
C ASP A 469 -32.87 -29.52 -26.31
N SER A 470 -33.99 -30.20 -26.17
CA SER A 470 -34.49 -30.87 -24.98
C SER A 470 -33.45 -31.46 -24.02
N PHE A 471 -33.49 -31.00 -22.83
CA PHE A 471 -32.60 -31.32 -21.73
C PHE A 471 -33.41 -32.07 -20.65
N ASP A 472 -32.87 -33.15 -20.13
CA ASP A 472 -33.50 -33.85 -19.03
C ASP A 472 -33.42 -33.01 -17.76
N GLN A 473 -34.56 -32.65 -17.18
CA GLN A 473 -34.66 -31.78 -15.99
C GLN A 473 -34.74 -32.58 -14.67
N ALA A 474 -34.21 -33.82 -14.65
CA ALA A 474 -34.11 -34.56 -13.41
C ALA A 474 -33.01 -33.94 -12.51
N ASP A 475 -33.29 -33.89 -11.20
CA ASP A 475 -32.34 -33.39 -10.20
C ASP A 475 -30.98 -34.09 -10.32
N GLY A 476 -29.89 -33.30 -10.35
CA GLY A 476 -28.53 -33.75 -10.48
C GLY A 476 -28.15 -34.17 -11.93
N SER A 477 -29.00 -33.90 -12.91
CA SER A 477 -28.65 -34.14 -14.30
C SER A 477 -27.58 -33.18 -14.76
N TYR A 478 -26.56 -33.75 -15.40
CA TYR A 478 -25.49 -33.01 -16.07
C TYR A 478 -25.52 -33.23 -17.56
N LYS A 479 -25.35 -32.20 -18.34
CA LYS A 479 -25.20 -32.33 -19.79
C LYS A 479 -24.12 -31.41 -20.32
N ARG A 480 -23.14 -32.00 -20.99
CA ARG A 480 -22.09 -31.29 -21.68
C ARG A 480 -22.47 -30.98 -23.11
N TYR A 481 -22.22 -29.76 -23.51
CA TYR A 481 -22.37 -29.29 -24.88
C TYR A 481 -21.02 -28.90 -25.43
N GLU A 482 -20.87 -29.03 -26.73
CA GLU A 482 -19.69 -28.56 -27.46
C GLU A 482 -20.15 -27.87 -28.76
N LEU A 483 -19.71 -26.63 -28.94
CA LEU A 483 -20.00 -25.81 -30.11
C LEU A 483 -18.72 -25.61 -30.89
N SER A 484 -18.73 -25.92 -32.18
CA SER A 484 -17.56 -25.85 -33.06
C SER A 484 -17.68 -24.68 -34.04
N PHE A 485 -16.56 -24.01 -34.30
CA PHE A 485 -16.42 -22.83 -35.16
C PHE A 485 -15.21 -22.96 -36.06
N GLU A 486 -15.16 -22.16 -37.12
CA GLU A 486 -13.99 -22.06 -38.01
C GLU A 486 -13.61 -20.57 -38.15
N SER A 487 -12.30 -20.26 -38.13
CA SER A 487 -11.77 -18.93 -38.40
C SER A 487 -10.53 -19.04 -39.27
N GLU A 488 -10.44 -18.20 -40.31
CA GLU A 488 -9.23 -18.10 -41.15
C GLU A 488 -8.11 -17.34 -40.46
N GLU A 489 -8.44 -16.55 -39.41
CA GLU A 489 -7.50 -15.78 -38.62
C GLU A 489 -7.29 -16.40 -37.24
N PRO A 490 -6.11 -16.21 -36.62
CA PRO A 490 -5.86 -16.66 -35.26
C PRO A 490 -6.84 -16.05 -34.28
N VAL A 491 -7.49 -16.89 -33.47
CA VAL A 491 -8.44 -16.46 -32.42
C VAL A 491 -7.73 -16.48 -31.06
N ARG A 492 -7.79 -15.39 -30.37
CA ARG A 492 -7.25 -15.28 -29.02
C ARG A 492 -8.34 -15.39 -27.93
N TRP A 493 -9.49 -14.79 -28.18
CA TRP A 493 -10.61 -14.78 -27.23
C TRP A 493 -11.85 -15.35 -27.87
N VAL A 494 -12.60 -16.07 -27.06
CA VAL A 494 -13.93 -16.56 -27.40
C VAL A 494 -14.92 -16.00 -26.41
N ARG A 495 -15.91 -15.24 -26.86
CA ARG A 495 -16.99 -14.72 -26.03
C ARG A 495 -18.20 -15.64 -26.11
N VAL A 496 -18.64 -16.15 -24.98
CA VAL A 496 -19.81 -17.04 -24.88
C VAL A 496 -20.93 -16.30 -24.16
N HIS A 497 -22.03 -16.07 -24.85
CA HIS A 497 -23.22 -15.44 -24.31
C HIS A 497 -24.25 -16.51 -23.93
N PHE A 498 -24.84 -16.36 -22.76
CA PHE A 498 -26.00 -17.13 -22.31
C PHE A 498 -27.21 -16.21 -22.20
N ASP A 499 -28.22 -16.45 -23.02
CA ASP A 499 -29.51 -15.75 -22.93
C ASP A 499 -30.29 -16.34 -21.75
N LEU A 500 -30.47 -15.54 -20.70
CA LEU A 500 -31.04 -16.00 -19.45
C LEU A 500 -32.58 -16.05 -19.50
N PRO A 501 -33.19 -17.10 -18.94
CA PRO A 501 -34.62 -17.12 -18.72
C PRO A 501 -35.05 -16.08 -17.68
N ALA A 502 -36.33 -15.70 -17.70
CA ALA A 502 -36.87 -14.72 -16.74
C ALA A 502 -36.88 -15.24 -15.30
N ASP A 503 -37.05 -16.53 -15.12
CA ASP A 503 -37.15 -17.22 -13.83
C ASP A 503 -36.14 -18.35 -13.78
N GLY A 504 -35.55 -18.57 -12.58
CA GLY A 504 -34.56 -19.62 -12.31
C GLY A 504 -33.14 -19.22 -12.62
N TYR A 505 -32.26 -20.20 -12.47
CA TYR A 505 -30.79 -20.00 -12.57
C TYR A 505 -30.20 -20.92 -13.63
N VAL A 506 -29.29 -20.41 -14.43
CA VAL A 506 -28.41 -21.22 -15.26
C VAL A 506 -27.22 -21.64 -14.40
N VAL A 507 -26.98 -22.93 -14.29
CA VAL A 507 -25.88 -23.48 -13.47
C VAL A 507 -24.87 -24.18 -14.36
N LEU A 508 -23.63 -23.70 -14.35
CA LEU A 508 -22.52 -24.22 -15.12
C LEU A 508 -21.54 -25.02 -14.24
N ASP A 509 -21.10 -26.16 -14.80
CA ASP A 509 -20.03 -26.97 -14.26
C ASP A 509 -18.75 -26.90 -15.14
N GLU A 510 -18.90 -26.63 -16.43
CA GLU A 510 -17.79 -26.50 -17.37
C GLU A 510 -18.02 -25.30 -18.29
N LEU A 511 -16.95 -24.56 -18.58
CA LEU A 511 -16.93 -23.57 -19.65
C LEU A 511 -15.49 -23.43 -20.17
N THR A 512 -15.16 -24.10 -21.27
CA THR A 512 -13.79 -24.24 -21.76
C THR A 512 -13.69 -24.07 -23.27
N PRO A 513 -12.84 -23.17 -23.79
CA PRO A 513 -12.57 -23.02 -25.19
C PRO A 513 -11.45 -23.97 -25.64
N TYR A 514 -11.53 -24.47 -26.87
CA TYR A 514 -10.54 -25.36 -27.47
C TYR A 514 -10.11 -24.88 -28.84
N ALA A 515 -8.83 -25.02 -29.16
CA ALA A 515 -8.29 -24.94 -30.51
C ALA A 515 -8.10 -26.37 -31.06
N SER A 516 -8.64 -26.66 -32.25
CA SER A 516 -8.56 -27.98 -32.86
C SER A 516 -7.12 -28.45 -33.08
N GLY A 517 -6.90 -29.76 -32.98
CA GLY A 517 -5.60 -30.40 -33.21
C GLY A 517 -4.69 -30.42 -31.97
N LYS A 518 -5.03 -29.69 -30.94
CA LYS A 518 -4.37 -29.75 -29.61
C LYS A 518 -5.46 -30.05 -28.60
N ASP A 519 -5.47 -31.27 -28.06
CA ASP A 519 -6.33 -31.56 -26.90
C ASP A 519 -6.01 -30.52 -25.85
N ALA A 520 -6.93 -29.58 -25.65
CA ALA A 520 -6.80 -28.68 -24.53
C ALA A 520 -6.84 -29.56 -23.27
N ILE A 521 -5.71 -29.73 -22.66
CA ILE A 521 -5.69 -30.20 -21.28
C ILE A 521 -6.28 -29.05 -20.51
N PRO A 522 -7.43 -29.20 -19.83
CA PRO A 522 -7.89 -28.18 -18.92
C PRO A 522 -6.74 -27.93 -17.94
N GLU A 523 -6.14 -26.76 -17.98
CA GLU A 523 -5.17 -26.39 -16.96
C GLU A 523 -5.95 -26.33 -15.66
N ASP A 524 -5.54 -27.15 -14.68
CA ASP A 524 -5.98 -26.97 -13.30
C ASP A 524 -5.52 -25.60 -12.88
N THR A 525 -6.46 -24.73 -12.69
CA THR A 525 -6.27 -23.38 -12.17
C THR A 525 -5.22 -22.57 -12.94
N VAL A 526 -5.67 -21.57 -13.63
CA VAL A 526 -4.80 -20.52 -14.12
C VAL A 526 -4.06 -19.95 -12.90
N THR A 527 -2.81 -20.33 -12.75
CA THR A 527 -1.98 -19.90 -11.62
C THR A 527 -1.49 -18.47 -11.78
N SER A 528 -1.64 -17.91 -12.99
CA SER A 528 -1.34 -16.52 -13.29
C SER A 528 -2.44 -15.89 -14.13
N ILE A 529 -2.94 -14.74 -13.67
CA ILE A 529 -3.88 -13.91 -14.43
C ILE A 529 -3.18 -13.08 -15.51
N TRP A 530 -1.87 -12.98 -15.45
CA TRP A 530 -1.07 -12.20 -16.39
C TRP A 530 -0.57 -13.04 -17.54
N LYS A 531 -0.66 -12.49 -18.75
CA LYS A 531 -0.21 -13.13 -19.97
C LYS A 531 0.73 -12.17 -20.73
N LEU A 532 1.93 -12.64 -21.03
CA LEU A 532 2.89 -11.89 -21.83
C LEU A 532 2.51 -12.03 -23.30
N VAL A 533 2.28 -10.91 -23.98
CA VAL A 533 1.87 -10.84 -25.38
C VAL A 533 2.86 -10.11 -26.27
N SER A 534 3.82 -9.45 -25.67
CA SER A 534 4.93 -8.76 -26.35
C SER A 534 6.18 -8.84 -25.46
N PRO A 535 7.40 -8.93 -26.00
CA PRO A 535 7.68 -9.09 -27.46
C PRO A 535 7.22 -10.44 -28.01
N THR A 536 6.71 -10.43 -29.25
CA THR A 536 6.12 -11.64 -29.87
C THR A 536 7.13 -12.76 -30.12
N GLU A 537 8.40 -12.43 -30.25
CA GLU A 537 9.47 -13.40 -30.39
C GLU A 537 9.66 -14.31 -29.16
N TYR A 538 9.19 -13.92 -27.98
CA TYR A 538 9.23 -14.73 -26.77
C TYR A 538 7.98 -15.60 -26.58
N ILE A 539 6.97 -15.41 -27.43
CA ILE A 539 5.78 -16.25 -27.40
C ILE A 539 6.08 -17.54 -28.17
N PRO A 540 5.88 -18.72 -27.55
CA PRO A 540 6.11 -20.00 -28.26
C PRO A 540 5.28 -20.12 -29.54
N ALA A 541 5.82 -20.75 -30.56
CA ALA A 541 5.10 -20.95 -31.83
C ALA A 541 3.76 -21.66 -31.60
N GLY A 542 2.73 -21.17 -32.26
CA GLY A 542 1.37 -21.67 -32.11
C GLY A 542 0.67 -21.26 -30.83
N LYS A 543 1.27 -20.35 -30.03
CA LYS A 543 0.69 -19.79 -28.82
C LYS A 543 0.27 -18.34 -29.03
N ASN A 544 -0.73 -17.90 -28.29
CA ASN A 544 -1.17 -16.49 -28.25
C ASN A 544 -0.42 -15.67 -27.21
N PHE A 545 0.19 -16.34 -26.23
CA PHE A 545 0.88 -15.69 -25.11
C PHE A 545 1.95 -16.62 -24.50
N ALA A 546 2.78 -16.05 -23.67
CA ALA A 546 3.67 -16.78 -22.77
C ALA A 546 3.31 -16.43 -21.31
N TYR A 547 3.68 -17.30 -20.36
CA TYR A 547 3.53 -17.01 -18.95
C TYR A 547 4.72 -16.18 -18.47
N PRO A 548 4.48 -15.17 -17.61
CA PRO A 548 5.54 -14.40 -17.01
C PRO A 548 6.18 -15.13 -15.83
N ASP A 549 7.43 -14.78 -15.51
CA ASP A 549 7.99 -15.06 -14.20
C ASP A 549 7.18 -14.32 -13.13
N ALA A 550 6.62 -15.05 -12.18
CA ALA A 550 5.71 -14.48 -11.20
C ALA A 550 6.39 -13.46 -10.26
N THR A 551 7.68 -13.64 -9.97
CA THR A 551 8.42 -12.75 -9.06
C THR A 551 8.76 -11.45 -9.78
N ALA A 552 9.49 -11.52 -10.90
CA ALA A 552 9.89 -10.35 -11.66
C ALA A 552 8.68 -9.53 -12.10
N PHE A 553 7.60 -10.22 -12.48
CA PHE A 553 6.40 -9.55 -12.93
C PHE A 553 5.63 -8.87 -11.79
N ASN A 554 5.47 -9.53 -10.64
CA ASN A 554 4.81 -8.90 -9.49
C ASN A 554 5.59 -7.68 -8.99
N ASP A 555 6.93 -7.76 -8.96
CA ASP A 555 7.80 -6.64 -8.59
C ASP A 555 7.60 -5.46 -9.54
N PHE A 556 7.55 -5.73 -10.85
CA PHE A 556 7.29 -4.71 -11.87
C PHE A 556 5.90 -4.10 -11.74
N VAL A 557 4.84 -4.93 -11.73
CA VAL A 557 3.46 -4.45 -11.73
C VAL A 557 3.17 -3.63 -10.49
N TYR A 558 3.53 -4.16 -9.32
CA TYR A 558 3.31 -3.45 -8.07
C TYR A 558 4.18 -2.20 -7.99
N GLY A 559 5.47 -2.31 -8.33
CA GLY A 559 6.38 -1.18 -8.35
C GLY A 559 5.96 -0.05 -9.29
N LEU A 560 5.46 -0.39 -10.50
CA LEU A 560 4.94 0.60 -11.44
C LEU A 560 3.62 1.23 -10.96
N THR A 561 2.68 0.42 -10.52
CA THR A 561 1.31 0.89 -10.22
C THR A 561 1.19 1.62 -8.88
N THR A 562 2.21 1.52 -8.03
CA THR A 562 2.32 2.24 -6.75
C THR A 562 3.55 3.15 -6.72
N LEU A 563 4.08 3.53 -7.88
CA LEU A 563 5.35 4.26 -7.98
C LEU A 563 5.32 5.60 -7.26
N VAL A 564 6.20 5.73 -6.29
CA VAL A 564 6.53 6.99 -5.60
C VAL A 564 8.00 7.24 -5.83
N GLY A 565 8.35 8.42 -6.32
CA GLY A 565 9.75 8.82 -6.50
C GLY A 565 10.46 9.06 -5.17
N ASP A 566 11.77 9.06 -5.18
CA ASP A 566 12.60 9.33 -4.00
C ASP A 566 12.49 10.80 -3.57
N ARG A 567 12.37 11.70 -4.53
CA ARG A 567 12.13 13.13 -4.30
C ARG A 567 11.56 13.82 -5.52
N VAL A 568 10.85 14.93 -5.31
CA VAL A 568 10.46 15.86 -6.37
C VAL A 568 11.64 16.76 -6.70
N VAL A 569 11.90 17.00 -7.98
CA VAL A 569 12.97 17.90 -8.46
C VAL A 569 12.42 19.14 -9.14
N GLU A 570 11.24 19.06 -9.77
CA GLU A 570 10.53 20.19 -10.40
C GLU A 570 9.02 20.00 -10.27
N TYR A 571 8.29 21.08 -10.33
CA TYR A 571 6.83 21.11 -10.34
C TYR A 571 6.34 22.23 -11.28
N ASN A 572 5.04 22.23 -11.60
CA ASN A 572 4.45 23.18 -12.55
C ASN A 572 5.16 23.14 -13.91
N LEU A 573 5.07 21.97 -14.55
CA LEU A 573 5.94 21.57 -15.65
C LEU A 573 5.72 22.34 -16.93
N ASP A 574 6.81 22.68 -17.57
CA ASP A 574 6.85 23.16 -18.94
C ASP A 574 7.80 22.32 -19.81
N VAL A 575 7.80 22.59 -21.12
CA VAL A 575 8.63 21.85 -22.08
C VAL A 575 10.12 22.03 -21.80
N ALA A 576 10.55 23.21 -21.34
CA ALA A 576 11.96 23.47 -21.07
C ALA A 576 12.47 22.65 -19.84
N MET A 577 11.60 22.42 -18.84
CA MET A 577 11.90 21.56 -17.72
C MET A 577 12.01 20.11 -18.17
N LEU A 578 11.09 19.62 -19.01
CA LEU A 578 11.18 18.26 -19.57
C LEU A 578 12.47 18.08 -20.40
N GLU A 579 12.84 19.08 -21.20
CA GLU A 579 14.10 19.05 -21.97
C GLU A 579 15.33 19.02 -21.04
N LYS A 580 15.36 19.85 -20.00
CA LYS A 580 16.43 19.91 -18.99
C LYS A 580 16.73 18.55 -18.35
N TYR A 581 15.70 17.76 -18.12
CA TYR A 581 15.80 16.44 -17.47
C TYR A 581 15.79 15.26 -18.46
N GLY A 582 15.89 15.52 -19.77
CA GLY A 582 15.92 14.47 -20.80
C GLY A 582 14.60 13.73 -21.00
N LEU A 583 13.48 14.36 -20.66
CA LEU A 583 12.15 13.75 -20.69
C LEU A 583 11.34 14.14 -21.93
N THR A 584 11.88 14.98 -22.82
CA THR A 584 11.33 15.17 -24.17
C THR A 584 11.67 14.01 -25.11
N GLU A 585 12.76 13.30 -24.83
CA GLU A 585 13.19 12.07 -25.49
C GLU A 585 13.50 11.03 -24.39
N PRO A 586 12.47 10.44 -23.75
CA PRO A 586 12.68 9.50 -22.65
C PRO A 586 13.32 8.19 -23.12
N ASP A 587 14.18 7.59 -22.31
CA ASP A 587 14.78 6.28 -22.58
C ASP A 587 13.74 5.15 -22.49
N ILE A 588 12.94 5.17 -21.42
CA ILE A 588 11.91 4.17 -21.16
C ILE A 588 10.55 4.83 -20.97
N GLY A 589 9.53 4.26 -21.58
CA GLY A 589 8.14 4.58 -21.33
C GLY A 589 7.38 3.36 -20.84
N THR A 590 6.56 3.58 -19.81
CA THR A 590 5.64 2.57 -19.30
C THR A 590 4.21 3.07 -19.39
N SER A 591 3.27 2.14 -19.51
CA SER A 591 1.86 2.47 -19.43
C SER A 591 1.06 1.32 -18.84
N TYR A 592 -0.01 1.64 -18.16
CA TYR A 592 -1.04 0.68 -17.77
C TYR A 592 -2.43 1.32 -17.82
N THR A 593 -3.45 0.50 -18.06
CA THR A 593 -4.84 0.95 -18.05
C THR A 593 -5.52 0.45 -16.79
N PHE A 594 -6.16 1.36 -16.06
CA PHE A 594 -6.84 1.08 -14.80
C PHE A 594 -8.18 1.83 -14.77
N ASN A 595 -9.27 1.08 -14.58
CA ASN A 595 -10.61 1.66 -14.51
C ASN A 595 -10.97 2.63 -15.66
N GLY A 596 -10.50 2.35 -16.88
CA GLY A 596 -10.75 3.17 -18.06
C GLY A 596 -9.82 4.38 -18.23
N TYR A 597 -8.86 4.56 -17.33
CA TYR A 597 -7.78 5.53 -17.45
C TYR A 597 -6.49 4.83 -17.86
N THR A 598 -5.72 5.45 -18.72
CA THR A 598 -4.37 5.00 -19.05
C THR A 598 -3.37 5.92 -18.39
N VAL A 599 -2.50 5.33 -17.58
CA VAL A 599 -1.40 6.01 -16.92
C VAL A 599 -0.14 5.76 -17.71
N TYR A 600 0.57 6.83 -18.04
CA TYR A 600 1.89 6.78 -18.68
C TYR A 600 2.93 7.31 -17.69
N VAL A 601 4.07 6.65 -17.62
CA VAL A 601 5.24 7.13 -16.89
C VAL A 601 6.44 7.04 -17.81
N TRP A 602 7.15 8.15 -17.97
CA TRP A 602 8.36 8.25 -18.79
C TRP A 602 9.58 8.47 -17.92
N PHE A 603 10.68 7.84 -18.29
CA PHE A 603 11.94 7.84 -17.55
C PHE A 603 13.06 8.30 -18.49
N SER A 604 13.90 9.21 -17.98
CA SER A 604 15.11 9.66 -18.66
C SER A 604 16.17 8.55 -18.71
N GLU A 605 17.25 8.77 -19.48
CA GLU A 605 18.49 8.03 -19.27
C GLU A 605 18.98 8.20 -17.83
N PRO A 606 19.75 7.24 -17.27
CA PRO A 606 20.34 7.35 -15.95
C PRO A 606 21.28 8.57 -15.86
N ASN A 607 21.22 9.31 -14.76
CA ASN A 607 22.14 10.37 -14.45
C ASN A 607 23.50 9.81 -13.92
N GLU A 608 24.43 10.69 -13.52
CA GLU A 608 25.75 10.27 -13.04
C GLU A 608 25.71 9.38 -11.79
N ASP A 609 24.66 9.48 -10.98
CA ASP A 609 24.45 8.68 -9.76
C ASP A 609 23.69 7.37 -10.07
N GLY A 610 23.29 7.15 -11.33
CA GLY A 610 22.49 6.02 -11.77
C GLY A 610 20.99 6.19 -11.57
N ASN A 611 20.53 7.32 -11.03
CA ASN A 611 19.11 7.62 -10.87
C ASN A 611 18.50 8.10 -12.18
N ARG A 612 17.18 7.96 -12.33
CA ARG A 612 16.43 8.45 -13.48
C ARG A 612 15.47 9.54 -13.06
N TYR A 613 15.25 10.51 -13.94
CA TYR A 613 14.13 11.44 -13.79
C TYR A 613 12.90 10.87 -14.45
N CYS A 614 11.74 11.13 -13.86
CA CYS A 614 10.49 10.63 -14.39
C CYS A 614 9.34 11.61 -14.19
N TYR A 615 8.36 11.54 -15.08
CA TYR A 615 7.08 12.22 -14.94
C TYR A 615 5.96 11.33 -15.46
N SER A 616 4.72 11.66 -15.11
CA SER A 616 3.55 10.89 -15.51
C SER A 616 2.48 11.73 -16.17
N SER A 617 1.63 11.06 -16.93
CA SER A 617 0.40 11.60 -17.49
C SER A 617 -0.69 10.55 -17.44
N ILE A 618 -1.91 10.99 -17.15
CA ILE A 618 -3.09 10.13 -17.04
C ILE A 618 -4.08 10.61 -18.09
N THR A 619 -4.52 9.71 -18.96
CA THR A 619 -5.53 9.99 -19.98
C THR A 619 -6.75 9.12 -19.76
N GLY A 620 -7.94 9.65 -20.04
CA GLY A 620 -9.17 8.90 -19.89
C GLY A 620 -10.38 9.72 -20.29
N LYS A 621 -11.55 9.31 -19.85
CA LYS A 621 -12.79 10.06 -20.09
C LYS A 621 -13.42 10.45 -18.76
N ASP A 622 -13.88 11.69 -18.68
CA ASP A 622 -14.67 12.15 -17.53
C ASP A 622 -16.09 11.55 -17.55
N GLU A 623 -16.87 11.82 -16.50
CA GLU A 623 -18.24 11.35 -16.37
C GLU A 623 -19.17 11.82 -17.52
N SER A 624 -18.77 12.84 -18.28
CA SER A 624 -19.51 13.31 -19.46
C SER A 624 -19.08 12.61 -20.75
N GLY A 625 -18.07 11.75 -20.72
CA GLY A 625 -17.47 11.06 -21.85
C GLY A 625 -16.48 11.90 -22.64
N LYS A 626 -16.05 13.05 -22.13
CA LYS A 626 -15.03 13.91 -22.73
C LYS A 626 -13.64 13.42 -22.37
N ASP A 627 -12.74 13.39 -23.34
CA ASP A 627 -11.34 13.07 -23.11
C ASP A 627 -10.69 14.09 -22.16
N VAL A 628 -10.03 13.61 -21.14
CA VAL A 628 -9.26 14.37 -20.17
C VAL A 628 -7.84 13.86 -20.11
N THR A 629 -6.90 14.77 -19.95
CA THR A 629 -5.50 14.46 -19.64
C THR A 629 -5.17 15.16 -18.33
N MET A 630 -4.62 14.42 -17.39
CA MET A 630 -4.16 14.93 -16.11
C MET A 630 -2.68 14.59 -15.96
N SER A 631 -1.99 15.33 -15.16
CA SER A 631 -0.60 15.07 -14.77
C SER A 631 -0.49 15.28 -13.27
N THR A 632 0.49 14.66 -12.66
CA THR A 632 0.91 14.97 -11.28
C THR A 632 1.63 16.33 -11.22
N ASP A 633 1.98 16.87 -12.40
CA ASP A 633 2.66 18.16 -12.59
C ASP A 633 4.01 18.28 -11.88
N ILE A 634 4.67 17.12 -11.70
CA ILE A 634 5.99 17.01 -11.09
C ILE A 634 6.96 16.22 -11.97
N ILE A 635 8.24 16.55 -11.87
CA ILE A 635 9.34 15.64 -12.20
C ILE A 635 9.87 15.10 -10.88
N ALA A 636 9.91 13.79 -10.77
CA ALA A 636 10.53 13.09 -9.64
C ALA A 636 11.84 12.42 -10.06
N GLU A 637 12.69 12.16 -9.11
CA GLU A 637 13.86 11.31 -9.26
C GLU A 637 13.57 9.94 -8.66
N VAL A 638 13.99 8.89 -9.35
CA VAL A 638 13.89 7.50 -8.89
C VAL A 638 15.26 6.83 -8.96
N SER A 639 15.61 6.15 -7.88
CA SER A 639 16.84 5.36 -7.81
C SER A 639 16.62 3.94 -8.34
N PRO A 640 17.70 3.21 -8.65
CA PRO A 640 17.63 1.79 -8.97
C PRO A 640 17.05 0.93 -7.85
N GLU A 641 17.06 1.40 -6.60
CA GLU A 641 16.45 0.72 -5.45
C GLU A 641 14.93 0.90 -5.45
N THR A 642 14.44 2.07 -5.85
CA THR A 642 13.01 2.38 -5.93
C THR A 642 12.34 1.72 -7.14
N ALA A 643 13.01 1.67 -8.28
CA ALA A 643 12.49 1.09 -9.51
C ALA A 643 13.48 0.09 -10.16
N PRO A 644 13.84 -1.02 -9.47
CA PRO A 644 14.82 -1.99 -9.97
C PRO A 644 14.37 -2.67 -11.27
N TRP A 645 13.07 -2.74 -11.52
CA TRP A 645 12.49 -3.31 -12.73
C TRP A 645 12.77 -2.49 -14.01
N LEU A 646 13.25 -1.26 -13.91
CA LEU A 646 13.69 -0.48 -15.08
C LEU A 646 14.93 -1.08 -15.76
N GLU A 647 15.67 -1.92 -15.03
CA GLU A 647 16.84 -2.62 -15.57
C GLU A 647 16.51 -4.04 -16.09
N TYR A 648 15.23 -4.45 -16.04
CA TYR A 648 14.82 -5.75 -16.53
C TYR A 648 14.72 -5.75 -18.05
N ASP A 649 15.14 -6.84 -18.64
CA ASP A 649 14.95 -7.14 -20.06
C ASP A 649 13.75 -8.09 -20.26
N ALA A 650 13.35 -8.30 -21.50
CA ALA A 650 12.23 -9.17 -21.83
C ALA A 650 12.44 -10.62 -21.33
N LEU A 651 13.66 -11.08 -21.27
CA LEU A 651 13.98 -12.43 -20.80
C LEU A 651 13.75 -12.58 -19.29
N THR A 652 14.00 -11.53 -18.51
CA THR A 652 13.76 -11.51 -17.06
C THR A 652 12.28 -11.73 -16.72
N PHE A 653 11.38 -11.30 -17.60
CA PHE A 653 9.94 -11.46 -17.42
C PHE A 653 9.38 -12.81 -17.86
N LEU A 654 10.15 -13.65 -18.51
CA LEU A 654 9.67 -14.98 -18.91
C LEU A 654 9.67 -15.94 -17.74
N ASP A 655 8.65 -16.80 -17.65
CA ASP A 655 8.73 -17.97 -16.78
C ASP A 655 9.96 -18.79 -17.17
N PRO A 656 10.94 -18.90 -16.28
CA PRO A 656 12.17 -19.65 -16.60
C PRO A 656 11.95 -21.16 -16.66
N GLY A 657 10.77 -21.67 -16.27
CA GLY A 657 10.46 -23.09 -16.25
C GLY A 657 10.46 -23.72 -17.65
N ILE A 658 11.35 -24.68 -17.90
CA ILE A 658 11.40 -25.41 -19.17
C ILE A 658 10.23 -26.40 -19.27
N PHE A 659 9.78 -26.90 -18.13
CA PHE A 659 8.71 -27.87 -18.03
C PHE A 659 7.85 -27.66 -16.77
N SER A 660 6.53 -27.61 -16.92
CA SER A 660 5.60 -27.24 -15.84
C SER A 660 4.33 -28.09 -15.77
N MET A 661 4.32 -29.31 -16.31
CA MET A 661 3.12 -30.14 -16.29
C MET A 661 2.84 -30.73 -14.90
N TYR A 662 1.57 -30.78 -14.49
CA TYR A 662 1.17 -31.40 -13.21
C TYR A 662 1.26 -32.92 -13.26
N ILE A 663 1.86 -33.56 -12.25
CA ILE A 663 2.14 -35.00 -12.23
C ILE A 663 0.88 -35.86 -12.40
N ASN A 664 -0.27 -35.42 -11.90
CA ASN A 664 -1.54 -36.17 -12.02
C ASN A 664 -2.07 -36.26 -13.46
N ARG A 665 -1.50 -35.51 -14.38
CA ARG A 665 -1.90 -35.50 -15.79
C ARG A 665 -1.00 -36.35 -16.68
N ILE A 666 0.13 -36.82 -16.16
CA ILE A 666 1.16 -37.52 -16.91
C ILE A 666 0.86 -39.01 -16.89
N ASP A 667 0.80 -39.61 -18.07
CA ASP A 667 0.65 -41.06 -18.24
C ASP A 667 2.00 -41.75 -18.28
N GLU A 668 2.96 -41.15 -19.01
CA GLU A 668 4.29 -41.73 -19.19
C GLU A 668 5.32 -40.62 -19.37
N ILE A 669 6.48 -40.81 -18.74
CA ILE A 669 7.68 -40.00 -18.95
C ILE A 669 8.79 -40.92 -19.47
N THR A 670 9.32 -40.63 -20.63
CA THR A 670 10.54 -41.28 -21.13
C THR A 670 11.71 -40.34 -21.00
N MET A 671 12.74 -40.73 -20.31
CA MET A 671 14.01 -40.04 -20.14
C MET A 671 15.12 -40.80 -20.81
N SER A 672 15.78 -40.23 -21.82
CA SER A 672 16.81 -40.89 -22.61
C SER A 672 18.15 -40.21 -22.42
N TYR A 673 19.19 -40.97 -22.07
CA TYR A 673 20.58 -40.50 -22.04
C TYR A 673 21.56 -41.67 -22.01
N GLY A 674 22.78 -41.47 -22.50
CA GLY A 674 23.81 -42.47 -22.49
C GLY A 674 23.44 -43.75 -23.26
N GLY A 675 22.54 -43.65 -24.22
CA GLY A 675 22.05 -44.76 -25.04
C GLY A 675 21.00 -45.66 -24.34
N ASN A 676 20.44 -45.23 -23.25
CA ASN A 676 19.40 -45.97 -22.52
C ASN A 676 18.12 -45.11 -22.43
N ASP A 677 16.97 -45.81 -22.49
CA ASP A 677 15.66 -45.22 -22.27
C ASP A 677 15.09 -45.69 -20.95
N TYR A 678 14.66 -44.73 -20.12
CA TYR A 678 14.01 -44.93 -18.84
C TYR A 678 12.54 -44.53 -18.96
N VAL A 679 11.67 -45.52 -19.16
CA VAL A 679 10.23 -45.28 -19.39
C VAL A 679 9.49 -45.42 -18.08
N PHE A 680 9.04 -44.30 -17.53
CA PHE A 680 8.24 -44.24 -16.29
C PHE A 680 6.75 -44.18 -16.67
N ALA A 681 6.03 -45.24 -16.35
CA ALA A 681 4.57 -45.31 -16.54
C ALA A 681 3.87 -45.04 -15.19
N LEU A 682 2.99 -44.04 -15.17
CA LEU A 682 2.30 -43.58 -13.99
C LEU A 682 0.89 -44.13 -13.90
N THR A 683 0.47 -44.53 -12.71
CA THR A 683 -0.88 -45.05 -12.46
C THR A 683 -1.61 -44.07 -11.53
N ARG A 684 -2.91 -43.88 -11.76
CA ARG A 684 -3.79 -43.05 -10.94
C ARG A 684 -4.89 -43.85 -10.30
N ASN A 685 -5.44 -43.32 -9.22
CA ASN A 685 -6.67 -43.82 -8.62
C ASN A 685 -7.93 -43.31 -9.35
N ASP A 686 -9.10 -43.73 -8.91
CA ASP A 686 -10.37 -43.30 -9.51
C ASP A 686 -10.65 -41.78 -9.39
N ALA A 687 -9.99 -41.10 -8.48
CA ALA A 687 -10.02 -39.66 -8.32
C ALA A 687 -8.98 -38.91 -9.21
N GLY A 688 -8.28 -39.63 -10.09
CA GLY A 688 -7.26 -39.04 -10.98
C GLY A 688 -5.92 -38.72 -10.31
N GLU A 689 -5.72 -39.06 -9.03
CA GLU A 689 -4.48 -38.76 -8.33
C GLU A 689 -3.40 -39.80 -8.61
N PHE A 690 -2.17 -39.35 -8.82
CA PHE A 690 -0.99 -40.22 -8.99
C PHE A 690 -0.72 -41.09 -7.77
N THR A 691 -0.70 -42.39 -7.97
CA THR A 691 -0.55 -43.41 -6.90
C THR A 691 0.70 -44.24 -6.98
N THR A 692 1.02 -44.76 -8.15
CA THR A 692 2.18 -45.65 -8.35
C THR A 692 2.90 -45.39 -9.66
N VAL A 693 4.16 -45.80 -9.74
CA VAL A 693 4.99 -45.64 -10.94
C VAL A 693 5.87 -46.89 -11.15
N THR A 694 6.06 -47.24 -12.41
CA THR A 694 7.02 -48.25 -12.83
C THR A 694 8.08 -47.63 -13.74
N CYS A 695 9.32 -48.13 -13.68
CA CYS A 695 10.35 -47.82 -14.66
C CYS A 695 10.67 -49.07 -15.51
N ASN A 696 10.52 -48.97 -16.83
CA ASN A 696 10.67 -50.12 -17.76
C ASN A 696 9.88 -51.33 -17.29
N GLY A 697 8.66 -51.11 -16.77
CA GLY A 697 7.77 -52.16 -16.24
C GLY A 697 8.11 -52.67 -14.83
N GLN A 698 9.16 -52.20 -14.17
CA GLN A 698 9.53 -52.57 -12.79
C GLN A 698 9.07 -51.50 -11.83
N PRO A 699 8.40 -51.86 -10.69
CA PRO A 699 7.98 -50.90 -9.68
C PRO A 699 9.19 -50.12 -9.11
N VAL A 700 9.03 -48.82 -8.92
CA VAL A 700 9.98 -47.97 -8.23
C VAL A 700 9.30 -47.22 -7.11
N ASP A 701 10.09 -46.67 -6.16
CA ASP A 701 9.55 -45.93 -5.01
C ASP A 701 8.87 -44.63 -5.47
N THR A 702 7.60 -44.53 -5.16
CA THR A 702 6.73 -43.40 -5.61
C THR A 702 7.17 -42.08 -5.03
N GLN A 703 7.62 -42.04 -3.75
CA GLN A 703 8.05 -40.81 -3.12
C GLN A 703 9.38 -40.29 -3.71
N ASN A 704 10.34 -41.22 -3.95
CA ASN A 704 11.60 -40.85 -4.62
C ASN A 704 11.37 -40.43 -6.07
N PHE A 705 10.36 -41.01 -6.74
CA PHE A 705 9.97 -40.54 -8.08
C PHE A 705 9.39 -39.13 -8.03
N ARG A 706 8.58 -38.79 -7.03
CA ARG A 706 8.13 -37.38 -6.85
C ARG A 706 9.30 -36.42 -6.70
N TYR A 707 10.36 -36.80 -5.97
CA TYR A 707 11.57 -35.96 -5.86
C TYR A 707 12.36 -35.89 -7.16
N LEU A 708 12.44 -36.98 -7.93
CA LEU A 708 12.98 -36.93 -9.29
C LEU A 708 12.16 -36.00 -10.16
N TYR A 709 10.84 -36.07 -10.11
CA TYR A 709 9.95 -35.22 -10.87
C TYR A 709 10.14 -33.74 -10.51
N VAL A 710 10.29 -33.41 -9.24
CA VAL A 710 10.63 -32.05 -8.79
C VAL A 710 11.96 -31.57 -9.40
N SER A 711 12.94 -32.45 -9.59
CA SER A 711 14.18 -32.04 -10.25
C SER A 711 14.00 -31.73 -11.75
N ILE A 712 12.98 -32.29 -12.40
CA ILE A 712 12.62 -31.94 -13.78
C ILE A 712 11.91 -30.57 -13.80
N LEU A 713 10.99 -30.33 -12.90
CA LEU A 713 10.31 -29.04 -12.76
C LEU A 713 11.26 -27.87 -12.44
N ASN A 714 12.42 -28.18 -11.83
CA ASN A 714 13.45 -27.21 -11.52
C ASN A 714 14.42 -26.93 -12.67
N LEU A 715 14.21 -27.50 -13.86
CA LEU A 715 14.98 -27.12 -15.04
C LEU A 715 14.54 -25.75 -15.51
N LYS A 716 15.49 -24.82 -15.60
CA LYS A 716 15.22 -23.42 -15.89
C LYS A 716 16.05 -22.94 -17.07
N LEU A 717 15.47 -22.12 -17.91
CA LEU A 717 16.22 -21.37 -18.89
C LEU A 717 17.11 -20.31 -18.20
N GLU A 718 18.25 -19.99 -18.81
CA GLU A 718 19.22 -19.03 -18.28
C GLU A 718 19.50 -17.88 -19.25
N GLY A 719 19.16 -18.07 -20.52
CA GLY A 719 19.38 -17.03 -21.51
C GLY A 719 19.14 -17.54 -22.94
N GLU A 720 19.21 -16.63 -23.89
CA GLU A 720 19.11 -16.95 -25.32
C GLU A 720 20.36 -17.66 -25.80
N TYR A 721 20.13 -18.68 -26.65
CA TYR A 721 21.20 -19.40 -27.32
C TYR A 721 21.56 -18.66 -28.62
N SER A 722 22.81 -18.31 -28.75
CA SER A 722 23.38 -17.89 -30.03
C SER A 722 24.21 -19.04 -30.62
N GLU A 723 24.06 -19.31 -31.91
CA GLU A 723 24.85 -20.34 -32.58
C GLU A 723 26.35 -20.11 -32.36
N THR A 724 27.03 -21.17 -31.93
CA THR A 724 28.48 -21.19 -31.77
C THR A 724 29.07 -22.13 -32.80
N ASP A 725 30.39 -22.05 -33.07
CA ASP A 725 31.10 -22.95 -33.97
C ASP A 725 31.10 -24.44 -33.52
N SER A 726 30.60 -24.73 -32.33
CA SER A 726 30.48 -26.10 -31.80
C SER A 726 29.16 -26.72 -32.20
N GLN A 727 29.23 -27.93 -32.79
CA GLN A 727 28.03 -28.71 -33.12
C GLN A 727 27.40 -29.20 -31.81
N PRO A 728 26.09 -28.90 -31.55
CA PRO A 728 25.38 -29.39 -30.37
C PRO A 728 25.31 -30.91 -30.35
N VAL A 729 25.61 -31.50 -29.19
CA VAL A 729 25.55 -32.97 -29.00
C VAL A 729 24.39 -33.30 -28.05
N GLU A 730 23.46 -34.13 -28.52
CA GLU A 730 22.34 -34.57 -27.66
C GLU A 730 22.88 -35.25 -26.38
N MET A 731 22.49 -34.75 -25.24
CA MET A 731 22.91 -35.25 -23.91
C MET A 731 21.77 -35.81 -23.08
N PHE A 732 20.56 -35.35 -23.31
CA PHE A 732 19.37 -35.77 -22.57
C PHE A 732 18.11 -35.46 -23.38
N ARG A 733 17.14 -36.39 -23.33
CA ARG A 733 15.82 -36.21 -23.97
C ARG A 733 14.75 -36.57 -22.98
N LEU A 734 13.74 -35.72 -22.89
CA LEU A 734 12.54 -35.88 -22.09
C LEU A 734 11.34 -35.96 -23.01
N VAL A 735 10.59 -37.04 -22.96
CA VAL A 735 9.32 -37.19 -23.70
C VAL A 735 8.23 -37.47 -22.67
N VAL A 736 7.21 -36.63 -22.65
CA VAL A 736 6.09 -36.72 -21.73
C VAL A 736 4.81 -36.99 -22.53
N LYS A 737 4.06 -38.00 -22.10
CA LYS A 737 2.75 -38.33 -22.65
C LYS A 737 1.66 -38.03 -21.63
N SER A 738 0.62 -37.34 -22.09
CA SER A 738 -0.57 -36.98 -21.31
C SER A 738 -1.76 -37.08 -22.23
N GLY A 739 -2.60 -38.10 -22.07
CA GLY A 739 -3.65 -38.40 -23.01
C GLY A 739 -3.11 -38.61 -24.44
N ASN A 740 -3.64 -37.88 -25.40
CA ASN A 740 -3.20 -37.93 -26.77
C ASN A 740 -2.02 -36.99 -27.11
N ARG A 741 -1.58 -36.21 -26.14
CA ARG A 741 -0.48 -35.25 -26.29
C ARG A 741 0.85 -35.88 -25.95
N THR A 742 1.85 -35.56 -26.77
CA THR A 742 3.26 -35.86 -26.52
C THR A 742 4.05 -34.56 -26.55
N ASP A 743 4.80 -34.30 -25.50
CA ASP A 743 5.71 -33.16 -25.39
C ASP A 743 7.13 -33.67 -25.35
N GLU A 744 7.98 -33.24 -26.29
CA GLU A 744 9.36 -33.68 -26.43
C GLU A 744 10.30 -32.51 -26.17
N ILE A 745 11.22 -32.67 -25.21
CA ILE A 745 12.28 -31.71 -24.92
C ILE A 745 13.62 -32.39 -25.10
N VAL A 746 14.44 -31.85 -25.99
CA VAL A 746 15.77 -32.41 -26.28
C VAL A 746 16.84 -31.40 -25.88
N PHE A 747 17.78 -31.86 -25.08
CA PHE A 747 18.87 -31.04 -24.56
C PHE A 747 20.17 -31.41 -25.23
N TYR A 748 20.85 -30.39 -25.77
CA TYR A 748 22.10 -30.53 -26.50
C TYR A 748 23.23 -29.83 -25.77
N GLN A 749 24.29 -30.53 -25.40
CA GLN A 749 25.46 -29.92 -24.81
C GLN A 749 26.18 -29.06 -25.86
N VAL A 750 26.39 -27.77 -25.54
CA VAL A 750 27.11 -26.79 -26.36
C VAL A 750 28.43 -26.35 -25.72
N SER A 751 28.55 -26.51 -24.42
CA SER A 751 29.79 -26.30 -23.66
C SER A 751 29.81 -27.17 -22.41
N SER A 752 30.88 -27.09 -21.62
CA SER A 752 30.92 -27.75 -20.30
C SER A 752 29.85 -27.26 -19.31
N ALA A 753 29.36 -26.04 -19.46
CA ALA A 753 28.41 -25.43 -18.53
C ALA A 753 27.01 -25.23 -19.13
N LYS A 754 26.87 -25.14 -20.46
CA LYS A 754 25.64 -24.76 -21.12
C LYS A 754 25.08 -25.90 -21.98
N ALA A 755 23.79 -26.08 -21.94
CA ALA A 755 23.02 -26.94 -22.81
C ALA A 755 21.93 -26.11 -23.49
N TYR A 756 21.92 -26.12 -24.83
CA TYR A 756 20.82 -25.63 -25.65
C TYR A 756 19.68 -26.64 -25.60
N TYR A 757 18.44 -26.22 -25.65
CA TYR A 757 17.33 -27.15 -25.72
C TYR A 757 16.30 -26.77 -26.77
N THR A 758 15.61 -27.80 -27.26
CA THR A 758 14.45 -27.66 -28.14
C THR A 758 13.24 -28.28 -27.46
N ARG A 759 12.08 -27.69 -27.66
CA ARG A 759 10.79 -28.27 -27.28
C ARG A 759 9.95 -28.47 -28.53
N ASN A 760 9.56 -29.71 -28.81
CA ASN A 760 8.87 -30.12 -30.03
C ASN A 760 9.59 -29.68 -31.33
N GLY A 761 10.92 -29.68 -31.32
CA GLY A 761 11.77 -29.30 -32.45
C GLY A 761 12.14 -27.83 -32.56
N GLU A 762 11.54 -26.95 -31.73
CA GLU A 762 11.85 -25.54 -31.72
C GLU A 762 12.71 -25.20 -30.49
N GLY A 763 13.71 -24.33 -30.67
CA GLY A 763 14.60 -23.96 -29.58
C GLY A 763 15.18 -22.57 -29.77
N ARG A 764 15.31 -21.86 -28.65
CA ARG A 764 15.82 -20.49 -28.59
C ARG A 764 16.75 -20.26 -27.42
N TYR A 765 16.62 -21.06 -26.36
CA TYR A 765 17.24 -20.78 -25.07
C TYR A 765 18.25 -21.85 -24.70
N TYR A 766 19.14 -21.50 -23.77
CA TYR A 766 20.02 -22.44 -23.10
C TYR A 766 19.73 -22.52 -21.59
N MET A 767 20.17 -23.60 -20.99
CA MET A 767 20.18 -23.84 -19.56
C MET A 767 21.54 -24.31 -19.08
N LEU A 768 21.73 -24.43 -17.74
CA LEU A 768 22.95 -24.99 -17.17
C LEU A 768 22.95 -26.51 -17.20
N VAL A 769 24.04 -27.11 -17.64
CA VAL A 769 24.27 -28.57 -17.70
C VAL A 769 24.10 -29.24 -16.34
N ASP A 770 24.39 -28.53 -15.24
CA ASP A 770 24.25 -29.06 -13.87
C ASP A 770 22.83 -29.52 -13.55
N GLY A 771 21.80 -28.78 -13.97
CA GLY A 771 20.41 -29.18 -13.80
C GLY A 771 20.11 -30.55 -14.43
N ILE A 772 20.55 -30.77 -15.67
CA ILE A 772 20.38 -32.06 -16.37
C ILE A 772 21.17 -33.16 -15.67
N SER A 773 22.41 -32.87 -15.26
CA SER A 773 23.25 -33.82 -14.54
C SER A 773 22.64 -34.24 -13.21
N LYS A 774 21.93 -33.32 -12.53
CA LYS A 774 21.16 -33.62 -11.31
C LYS A 774 20.00 -34.57 -11.61
N VAL A 775 19.24 -34.35 -12.69
CA VAL A 775 18.15 -35.24 -13.10
C VAL A 775 18.71 -36.65 -13.41
N GLN A 776 19.77 -36.74 -14.22
CA GLN A 776 20.41 -38.00 -14.56
C GLN A 776 20.87 -38.76 -13.30
N ARG A 777 21.52 -38.10 -12.35
CA ARG A 777 21.92 -38.66 -11.07
C ARG A 777 20.70 -39.15 -10.26
N ASN A 778 19.64 -38.37 -10.22
CA ASN A 778 18.42 -38.74 -9.47
C ASN A 778 17.71 -39.95 -10.07
N ILE A 779 17.76 -40.15 -11.39
CA ILE A 779 17.32 -41.39 -12.04
C ILE A 779 18.11 -42.59 -11.53
N GLN A 780 19.45 -42.49 -11.48
CA GLN A 780 20.30 -43.58 -10.99
C GLN A 780 20.06 -43.91 -9.53
N LEU A 781 19.87 -42.89 -8.67
CA LEU A 781 19.53 -43.09 -7.26
C LEU A 781 18.18 -43.82 -7.11
N LEU A 782 17.16 -43.40 -7.83
CA LEU A 782 15.83 -44.01 -7.83
C LEU A 782 15.92 -45.51 -8.22
N LEU A 783 16.61 -45.81 -9.33
CA LEU A 783 16.78 -47.19 -9.82
C LEU A 783 17.60 -48.08 -8.87
N ALA A 784 18.53 -47.49 -8.15
CA ALA A 784 19.31 -48.18 -7.13
C ALA A 784 18.56 -48.37 -5.78
N GLY A 785 17.31 -47.87 -5.68
CA GLY A 785 16.53 -47.86 -4.42
C GLY A 785 17.14 -47.00 -3.34
N GLN A 786 17.94 -45.99 -3.75
CA GLN A 786 18.55 -45.03 -2.84
C GLN A 786 17.68 -43.75 -2.75
N PRO A 787 17.75 -43.02 -1.62
CA PRO A 787 17.00 -41.81 -1.45
C PRO A 787 17.38 -40.76 -2.51
N VAL A 788 16.36 -40.22 -3.20
CA VAL A 788 16.50 -39.08 -4.11
C VAL A 788 16.37 -37.80 -3.26
N PRO A 789 17.29 -36.84 -3.40
CA PRO A 789 17.18 -35.53 -2.71
C PRO A 789 15.85 -34.83 -2.99
N SER A 790 15.21 -34.30 -1.96
CA SER A 790 13.94 -33.56 -2.07
C SER A 790 14.10 -32.11 -2.57
N LYS A 791 15.36 -31.62 -2.67
CA LYS A 791 15.72 -30.27 -3.17
C LYS A 791 16.87 -30.37 -4.19
#